data_be3489450daedf6435759de160bdee0c
#
_entry.id   be3489450daedf6435759de160bdee0c
#
_cell.length_a   1.000
_cell.length_b   1.000
_cell.length_c   1.000
_cell.angle_alpha   90.00
_cell.angle_beta   90.00
_cell.angle_gamma   90.00
#
_symmetry.space_group_name_H-M   'P 1'
#
loop_
_entity.id
_entity.type
_entity.pdbx_description
1 polymer ?
#
loop_
_entity_poly.entity_id
_entity_poly.type
_entity_poly.pdbx_seq_one_letter_code
_entity_poly.pdbx_strand_id
1 'polypeptide(L)'
;MFKWIKASFWNTIAGLILRNRIAFLLLIIAITGGLVSQWKNVRFTFTEANMLPDDHPVNMEYKHFLNKFGEEGNLILMALDDEKIYTPEVLNKWIALCNELKQFKQIDAVISINNLPILVKDTAQQRFVTHKFIEGEVKTQAQADSLQQILSEKLPFYEGLIYNKKNNTLQTAVYMNKKIVNTQARKDFILNDFIPTVKKFEQQTGLKVHTSGMPYIRTLSAQNIMDEIGLFILAALLSTSAIFFFFFRSFRAMFISMGVVSIAVMWVFGFLGLFGYEITILTGLIPPLVIVIGIPNCVFLINKYQQEISKHGNQAKSLIRVIRNVGNVTLLTNLTTAIGFATFIFTESTLLKQFGVIASINVVSIFFISLLVIPIIYSYMSIPKEKHLRHLHRNWIGGLIKFIENTVKHHRIAVFTSAIALLILSIIGIYKIKISGSLIEDMPKSAAFFDDIGFFEKNYGGIMPLEITINTKQKNGVTKLANLKRIDELCTHIEEIPEISKPLSLVNLVKYAKQAYYNGNPKYYSLPTTQEQNFILSYVKNSKGNANMLSAYVDSLGQTARITTFMKDIGTEKMQQIEENIYTKAQKLFPSDRFDVKITGKAYLFTKGTNYLATNLIWSLALAILLIALIMAYMFRSFKMIVVSLIPNLLPLLITAGLMGYFGIPLKPSTILVFSIAFGISVDDTIHFLAKYRLELVARNWKISKSVYAALRETGVSMFYTSIVLLCGFSVFLLSSFGGTKALGGLISATLLFAMMTNLLLLPSLLLSLERSLSNKETIKEPKIEIFPKEEEEENSEK
;
A
#
# COMPACT_ATOMS: atom_id res chain seq x y z
N MET A 1 1.92 19.18 -31.03
CA MET A 1 1.52 19.78 -29.79
C MET A 1 2.57 20.72 -29.20
N PHE A 2 3.85 20.49 -29.28
CA PHE A 2 4.90 21.29 -28.62
C PHE A 2 5.70 22.24 -29.54
N LYS A 3 5.12 22.75 -30.63
CA LYS A 3 5.75 23.82 -31.45
C LYS A 3 5.90 25.17 -30.70
N TRP A 4 5.38 25.28 -29.48
CA TRP A 4 5.21 26.52 -28.72
C TRP A 4 6.35 26.83 -27.75
N ILE A 5 7.26 25.87 -27.47
CA ILE A 5 8.30 26.07 -26.47
C ILE A 5 9.63 26.43 -27.14
N LYS A 6 9.64 27.60 -27.75
CA LYS A 6 10.88 28.25 -28.24
C LYS A 6 11.56 28.98 -27.07
N ALA A 7 12.86 29.25 -27.18
CA ALA A 7 13.59 30.07 -26.19
C ALA A 7 12.91 31.42 -25.91
N SER A 8 12.23 31.97 -26.90
CA SER A 8 11.42 33.21 -26.78
C SER A 8 10.29 33.08 -25.76
N PHE A 9 9.66 31.88 -25.64
CA PHE A 9 8.58 31.64 -24.67
C PHE A 9 9.11 31.73 -23.21
N TRP A 10 10.23 31.08 -22.94
CA TRP A 10 10.82 31.13 -21.58
C TRP A 10 11.39 32.51 -21.24
N ASN A 11 11.92 33.26 -22.21
CA ASN A 11 12.31 34.66 -21.99
C ASN A 11 11.10 35.53 -21.62
N THR A 12 9.97 35.34 -22.32
CA THR A 12 8.72 36.06 -22.01
C THR A 12 8.21 35.68 -20.61
N ILE A 13 8.21 34.38 -20.25
CA ILE A 13 7.83 33.93 -18.90
C ILE A 13 8.76 34.49 -17.84
N ALA A 14 10.08 34.44 -18.04
CA ALA A 14 11.06 34.97 -17.10
C ALA A 14 10.85 36.49 -16.87
N GLY A 15 10.65 37.22 -17.96
CA GLY A 15 10.34 38.65 -17.88
C GLY A 15 9.03 38.93 -17.14
N LEU A 16 7.98 38.13 -17.39
CA LEU A 16 6.66 38.26 -16.76
C LEU A 16 6.75 37.96 -15.27
N ILE A 17 7.43 36.89 -14.86
CA ILE A 17 7.65 36.50 -13.45
C ILE A 17 8.43 37.59 -12.71
N LEU A 18 9.55 38.02 -13.26
CA LEU A 18 10.42 39.01 -12.60
C LEU A 18 9.87 40.42 -12.61
N ARG A 19 9.00 40.79 -13.55
CA ARG A 19 8.29 42.07 -13.58
C ARG A 19 7.13 42.12 -12.59
N ASN A 20 6.40 41.01 -12.44
CA ASN A 20 5.18 40.92 -11.62
C ASN A 20 5.37 40.04 -10.38
N ARG A 21 6.51 40.14 -9.68
CA ARG A 21 6.90 39.27 -8.55
C ARG A 21 5.85 39.18 -7.47
N ILE A 22 5.28 40.33 -7.03
CA ILE A 22 4.29 40.40 -5.97
C ILE A 22 3.00 39.70 -6.39
N ALA A 23 2.54 39.92 -7.63
CA ALA A 23 1.32 39.29 -8.14
C ALA A 23 1.43 37.76 -8.16
N PHE A 24 2.57 37.21 -8.57
CA PHE A 24 2.79 35.76 -8.56
C PHE A 24 2.89 35.18 -7.14
N LEU A 25 3.51 35.90 -6.19
CA LEU A 25 3.51 35.49 -4.78
C LEU A 25 2.10 35.48 -4.20
N LEU A 26 1.33 36.53 -4.44
CA LEU A 26 -0.07 36.60 -4.00
C LEU A 26 -0.92 35.49 -4.65
N LEU A 27 -0.70 35.17 -5.92
CA LEU A 27 -1.36 34.06 -6.61
C LEU A 27 -1.06 32.72 -5.92
N ILE A 28 0.21 32.45 -5.61
CA ILE A 28 0.60 31.20 -4.91
C ILE A 28 -0.03 31.15 -3.52
N ILE A 29 -0.01 32.27 -2.78
CA ILE A 29 -0.63 32.34 -1.45
C ILE A 29 -2.15 32.13 -1.56
N ALA A 30 -2.81 32.74 -2.55
CA ALA A 30 -4.25 32.57 -2.77
C ALA A 30 -4.62 31.11 -3.13
N ILE A 31 -3.87 30.48 -4.05
CA ILE A 31 -4.06 29.06 -4.40
C ILE A 31 -3.81 28.17 -3.17
N THR A 32 -2.72 28.41 -2.44
CA THR A 32 -2.41 27.65 -1.23
C THR A 32 -3.51 27.81 -0.17
N GLY A 33 -3.99 29.03 0.07
CA GLY A 33 -5.10 29.29 0.99
C GLY A 33 -6.40 28.59 0.56
N GLY A 34 -6.70 28.62 -0.75
CA GLY A 34 -7.84 27.90 -1.32
C GLY A 34 -7.73 26.38 -1.12
N LEU A 35 -6.54 25.79 -1.36
CA LEU A 35 -6.31 24.36 -1.17
C LEU A 35 -6.30 23.97 0.31
N VAL A 36 -5.71 24.78 1.19
CA VAL A 36 -5.73 24.57 2.65
C VAL A 36 -7.16 24.59 3.19
N SER A 37 -8.05 25.42 2.64
CA SER A 37 -9.46 25.41 3.02
C SER A 37 -10.18 24.08 2.76
N GLN A 38 -9.65 23.24 1.84
CA GLN A 38 -10.19 21.92 1.53
C GLN A 38 -9.72 20.83 2.51
N TRP A 39 -8.77 21.12 3.42
CA TRP A 39 -8.29 20.13 4.41
C TRP A 39 -9.41 19.63 5.32
N LYS A 40 -10.44 20.44 5.56
CA LYS A 40 -11.64 20.02 6.31
C LYS A 40 -12.39 18.84 5.67
N ASN A 41 -12.19 18.61 4.37
CA ASN A 41 -12.80 17.52 3.60
C ASN A 41 -11.93 16.26 3.56
N VAL A 42 -10.70 16.35 4.05
CA VAL A 42 -9.78 15.19 4.09
C VAL A 42 -10.29 14.17 5.09
N ARG A 43 -10.43 12.93 4.64
CA ARG A 43 -10.92 11.81 5.45
C ARG A 43 -9.90 10.68 5.42
N PHE A 44 -9.81 9.95 6.52
CA PHE A 44 -9.06 8.69 6.54
C PHE A 44 -9.99 7.56 6.15
N THR A 45 -9.48 6.58 5.42
CA THR A 45 -10.30 5.42 5.05
C THR A 45 -10.62 4.56 6.26
N PHE A 46 -11.87 4.17 6.37
CA PHE A 46 -12.37 3.25 7.39
C PHE A 46 -12.76 1.90 6.80
N THR A 47 -12.71 1.78 5.47
CA THR A 47 -13.00 0.54 4.75
C THR A 47 -11.71 -0.17 4.37
N GLU A 48 -11.79 -1.47 4.15
CA GLU A 48 -10.71 -2.17 3.44
C GLU A 48 -10.65 -1.68 2.02
N ALA A 49 -9.43 -1.49 1.58
CA ALA A 49 -9.19 -1.18 0.20
C ALA A 49 -9.72 -2.28 -0.71
N ASN A 50 -10.79 -2.01 -1.46
CA ASN A 50 -11.23 -2.91 -2.50
C ASN A 50 -10.22 -2.85 -3.66
N MET A 51 -9.44 -3.93 -3.80
CA MET A 51 -8.38 -4.02 -4.81
C MET A 51 -8.93 -4.43 -6.17
N LEU A 52 -10.13 -5.01 -6.21
CA LEU A 52 -10.82 -5.44 -7.42
C LEU A 52 -11.77 -4.36 -7.93
N PRO A 53 -11.95 -4.23 -9.25
CA PRO A 53 -12.99 -3.37 -9.84
C PRO A 53 -14.39 -3.77 -9.36
N ASP A 54 -15.31 -2.82 -9.40
CA ASP A 54 -16.69 -3.05 -8.97
C ASP A 54 -17.46 -4.07 -9.82
N ASP A 55 -17.10 -4.21 -11.08
CA ASP A 55 -17.66 -5.13 -12.08
C ASP A 55 -16.91 -6.47 -12.18
N HIS A 56 -15.81 -6.62 -11.40
CA HIS A 56 -15.07 -7.89 -11.39
C HIS A 56 -15.94 -9.03 -10.86
N PRO A 57 -15.97 -10.22 -11.51
CA PRO A 57 -16.83 -11.34 -11.12
C PRO A 57 -16.76 -11.70 -9.64
N VAL A 58 -15.56 -11.77 -9.07
CA VAL A 58 -15.35 -12.08 -7.65
C VAL A 58 -15.96 -11.02 -6.73
N ASN A 59 -15.87 -9.74 -7.11
CA ASN A 59 -16.44 -8.64 -6.34
C ASN A 59 -17.98 -8.62 -6.44
N MET A 60 -18.52 -8.89 -7.63
CA MET A 60 -19.96 -9.03 -7.81
C MET A 60 -20.54 -10.19 -7.00
N GLU A 61 -19.83 -11.32 -6.97
CA GLU A 61 -20.22 -12.48 -6.15
C GLU A 61 -20.20 -12.15 -4.65
N TYR A 62 -19.18 -11.42 -4.20
CA TYR A 62 -19.10 -10.95 -2.83
C TYR A 62 -20.25 -9.98 -2.47
N LYS A 63 -20.58 -9.05 -3.38
CA LYS A 63 -21.76 -8.16 -3.20
C LYS A 63 -23.06 -8.97 -3.14
N HIS A 64 -23.19 -10.01 -3.96
CA HIS A 64 -24.31 -10.95 -3.90
C HIS A 64 -24.40 -11.67 -2.55
N PHE A 65 -23.26 -12.11 -2.03
CA PHE A 65 -23.17 -12.73 -0.71
C PHE A 65 -23.62 -11.75 0.39
N LEU A 66 -23.11 -10.52 0.37
CA LEU A 66 -23.49 -9.48 1.34
C LEU A 66 -24.99 -9.15 1.31
N ASN A 67 -25.60 -9.13 0.14
CA ASN A 67 -27.04 -8.91 0.00
C ASN A 67 -27.89 -10.03 0.61
N LYS A 68 -27.39 -11.28 0.60
CA LYS A 68 -28.11 -12.44 1.16
C LYS A 68 -27.90 -12.61 2.68
N PHE A 69 -26.66 -12.44 3.14
CA PHE A 69 -26.25 -12.78 4.51
C PHE A 69 -25.85 -11.57 5.36
N GLY A 70 -25.77 -10.39 4.74
CA GLY A 70 -25.38 -9.15 5.38
C GLY A 70 -23.85 -8.97 5.48
N GLU A 71 -23.43 -7.84 6.04
CA GLU A 71 -22.01 -7.50 6.25
C GLU A 71 -21.31 -8.53 7.13
N GLU A 72 -20.11 -8.94 6.68
CA GLU A 72 -19.16 -9.72 7.46
C GLU A 72 -18.05 -8.83 8.05
N GLY A 73 -17.28 -9.38 8.98
CA GLY A 73 -16.13 -8.66 9.54
C GLY A 73 -16.52 -7.56 10.54
N ASN A 74 -17.70 -7.68 11.18
CA ASN A 74 -18.11 -6.85 12.30
C ASN A 74 -17.77 -7.48 13.66
N LEU A 75 -17.00 -8.55 13.67
CA LEU A 75 -16.65 -9.34 14.84
C LEU A 75 -15.33 -8.85 15.45
N ILE A 76 -15.36 -8.56 16.75
CA ILE A 76 -14.19 -8.43 17.61
C ILE A 76 -14.10 -9.68 18.47
N LEU A 77 -12.92 -10.28 18.54
CA LEU A 77 -12.63 -11.45 19.35
C LEU A 77 -11.80 -11.03 20.55
N MET A 78 -12.17 -11.50 21.74
CA MET A 78 -11.38 -11.38 22.95
C MET A 78 -11.12 -12.78 23.50
N ALA A 79 -9.91 -13.05 23.97
CA ALA A 79 -9.56 -14.35 24.54
C ALA A 79 -8.62 -14.23 25.73
N LEU A 80 -8.72 -15.22 26.62
CA LEU A 80 -7.83 -15.43 27.75
C LEU A 80 -7.16 -16.81 27.64
N ASP A 81 -5.90 -16.92 28.06
CA ASP A 81 -5.08 -18.15 28.00
C ASP A 81 -4.43 -18.52 29.33
N ASP A 82 -4.95 -18.02 30.45
CA ASP A 82 -4.43 -18.26 31.80
C ASP A 82 -5.21 -19.34 32.53
N GLU A 83 -4.54 -20.15 33.33
CA GLU A 83 -5.16 -21.20 34.14
C GLU A 83 -6.16 -20.64 35.17
N LYS A 84 -6.00 -19.37 35.57
CA LYS A 84 -6.89 -18.69 36.53
C LYS A 84 -8.25 -18.30 35.95
N ILE A 85 -8.49 -18.52 34.66
CA ILE A 85 -9.76 -18.17 33.96
C ILE A 85 -10.96 -18.79 34.69
N TYR A 86 -10.82 -20.03 35.12
CA TYR A 86 -11.88 -20.78 35.81
C TYR A 86 -11.81 -20.62 37.32
N THR A 87 -11.25 -19.53 37.85
CA THR A 87 -11.46 -19.12 39.25
C THR A 87 -12.73 -18.26 39.36
N PRO A 88 -13.52 -18.38 40.46
CA PRO A 88 -14.75 -17.59 40.62
C PRO A 88 -14.54 -16.08 40.47
N GLU A 89 -13.39 -15.56 40.96
CA GLU A 89 -13.08 -14.14 40.91
C GLU A 89 -12.89 -13.66 39.48
N VAL A 90 -12.00 -14.33 38.70
CA VAL A 90 -11.71 -13.94 37.31
C VAL A 90 -12.91 -14.16 36.43
N LEU A 91 -13.61 -15.29 36.58
CA LEU A 91 -14.80 -15.61 35.77
C LEU A 91 -15.90 -14.59 35.96
N ASN A 92 -16.21 -14.18 37.20
CA ASN A 92 -17.20 -13.15 37.45
C ASN A 92 -16.81 -11.77 36.94
N LYS A 93 -15.53 -11.38 37.04
CA LYS A 93 -15.01 -10.15 36.42
C LYS A 93 -15.08 -10.21 34.90
N TRP A 94 -14.83 -11.37 34.28
CA TRP A 94 -15.00 -11.55 32.83
C TRP A 94 -16.45 -11.41 32.39
N ILE A 95 -17.36 -11.99 33.14
CA ILE A 95 -18.80 -11.85 32.92
C ILE A 95 -19.23 -10.38 33.05
N ALA A 96 -18.73 -9.67 34.07
CA ALA A 96 -19.00 -8.25 34.26
C ALA A 96 -18.49 -7.40 33.06
N LEU A 97 -17.27 -7.65 32.57
CA LEU A 97 -16.72 -7.03 31.36
C LEU A 97 -17.64 -7.27 30.15
N CYS A 98 -18.04 -8.51 29.91
CA CYS A 98 -18.93 -8.85 28.79
C CYS A 98 -20.30 -8.17 28.88
N ASN A 99 -20.85 -8.03 30.09
CA ASN A 99 -22.09 -7.33 30.31
C ASN A 99 -21.96 -5.81 30.16
N GLU A 100 -20.82 -5.21 30.58
CA GLU A 100 -20.49 -3.80 30.37
C GLU A 100 -20.37 -3.50 28.86
N LEU A 101 -19.66 -4.32 28.10
CA LEU A 101 -19.53 -4.19 26.65
C LEU A 101 -20.89 -4.27 25.93
N LYS A 102 -21.80 -5.14 26.38
CA LYS A 102 -23.12 -5.28 25.77
C LYS A 102 -24.00 -4.03 25.93
N GLN A 103 -23.74 -3.13 26.89
CA GLN A 103 -24.51 -1.91 27.11
C GLN A 103 -24.20 -0.81 26.10
N PHE A 104 -23.07 -0.88 25.39
CA PHE A 104 -22.73 0.11 24.38
C PHE A 104 -23.66 0.00 23.16
N LYS A 105 -24.19 1.13 22.69
CA LYS A 105 -25.06 1.22 21.49
C LYS A 105 -24.40 0.71 20.21
N GLN A 106 -23.07 0.68 20.19
CA GLN A 106 -22.24 0.23 19.08
C GLN A 106 -22.13 -1.29 18.98
N ILE A 107 -22.63 -2.02 19.99
CA ILE A 107 -22.58 -3.49 20.06
C ILE A 107 -23.99 -4.07 19.89
N ASP A 108 -24.14 -4.95 18.91
CA ASP A 108 -25.38 -5.67 18.65
C ASP A 108 -25.50 -6.90 19.54
N ALA A 109 -24.40 -7.62 19.76
CA ALA A 109 -24.37 -8.82 20.59
C ALA A 109 -22.98 -9.11 21.16
N VAL A 110 -22.95 -9.71 22.35
CA VAL A 110 -21.74 -10.29 22.95
C VAL A 110 -22.08 -11.77 23.25
N ILE A 111 -21.32 -12.67 22.63
CA ILE A 111 -21.43 -14.11 22.88
C ILE A 111 -20.23 -14.53 23.71
N SER A 112 -20.48 -14.85 24.97
CA SER A 112 -19.47 -15.25 25.95
C SER A 112 -19.98 -16.43 26.79
N ILE A 113 -19.11 -17.00 27.60
CA ILE A 113 -19.42 -18.19 28.39
C ILE A 113 -20.74 -18.07 29.21
N ASN A 114 -21.07 -16.89 29.75
CA ASN A 114 -22.24 -16.71 30.59
C ASN A 114 -23.57 -16.75 29.83
N ASN A 115 -23.58 -16.33 28.57
CA ASN A 115 -24.81 -16.21 27.80
C ASN A 115 -24.91 -17.17 26.62
N LEU A 116 -24.10 -18.25 26.63
CA LEU A 116 -24.21 -19.30 25.61
C LEU A 116 -25.62 -19.87 25.59
N PRO A 117 -26.27 -19.95 24.40
CA PRO A 117 -27.58 -20.49 24.25
C PRO A 117 -27.57 -22.02 24.40
N ILE A 118 -27.98 -22.54 25.53
CA ILE A 118 -28.16 -23.97 25.75
C ILE A 118 -29.56 -24.37 25.33
N LEU A 119 -29.66 -25.21 24.30
CA LEU A 119 -30.95 -25.73 23.84
C LEU A 119 -31.42 -26.85 24.75
N VAL A 120 -32.60 -26.68 25.33
CA VAL A 120 -33.27 -27.68 26.16
C VAL A 120 -34.58 -28.08 25.52
N LYS A 121 -34.87 -29.37 25.51
CA LYS A 121 -36.12 -29.93 24.98
C LYS A 121 -37.29 -29.67 25.93
N ASP A 122 -38.30 -28.96 25.42
CA ASP A 122 -39.61 -28.82 26.09
C ASP A 122 -40.60 -29.80 25.45
N THR A 123 -40.85 -30.92 26.11
CA THR A 123 -41.76 -31.97 25.63
C THR A 123 -43.21 -31.55 25.63
N ALA A 124 -43.64 -30.68 26.56
CA ALA A 124 -45.01 -30.24 26.69
C ALA A 124 -45.45 -29.37 25.49
N GLN A 125 -44.56 -28.49 25.02
CA GLN A 125 -44.85 -27.58 23.90
C GLN A 125 -44.19 -28.03 22.60
N GLN A 126 -43.54 -29.19 22.58
CA GLN A 126 -42.80 -29.75 21.44
C GLN A 126 -41.89 -28.69 20.77
N ARG A 127 -41.10 -27.96 21.56
CA ARG A 127 -40.17 -26.92 21.11
C ARG A 127 -38.85 -27.01 21.86
N PHE A 128 -37.84 -26.32 21.34
CA PHE A 128 -36.61 -26.04 22.09
C PHE A 128 -36.75 -24.71 22.81
N VAL A 129 -36.31 -24.68 24.08
CA VAL A 129 -36.18 -23.48 24.90
C VAL A 129 -34.70 -23.20 25.09
N THR A 130 -34.32 -21.93 25.06
CA THR A 130 -32.93 -21.53 25.21
C THR A 130 -32.71 -21.01 26.63
N HIS A 131 -31.79 -21.65 27.37
CA HIS A 131 -31.29 -21.18 28.65
C HIS A 131 -29.89 -20.61 28.53
N LYS A 132 -29.49 -19.71 29.42
CA LYS A 132 -28.11 -19.25 29.53
C LYS A 132 -27.26 -20.33 30.21
N PHE A 133 -25.99 -20.46 29.78
CA PHE A 133 -25.09 -21.44 30.36
C PHE A 133 -24.75 -21.14 31.83
N ILE A 134 -24.57 -19.86 32.19
CA ILE A 134 -24.37 -19.43 33.59
C ILE A 134 -25.51 -18.50 34.00
N GLU A 135 -26.24 -18.88 35.04
CA GLU A 135 -27.26 -18.05 35.66
C GLU A 135 -26.77 -17.54 37.03
N GLY A 136 -26.45 -16.21 37.09
CA GLY A 136 -25.96 -15.56 38.32
C GLY A 136 -24.44 -15.61 38.50
N GLU A 137 -23.97 -15.37 39.73
CA GLU A 137 -22.57 -15.35 40.11
C GLU A 137 -22.01 -16.74 40.45
N VAL A 138 -20.78 -17.02 40.01
CA VAL A 138 -20.07 -18.23 40.40
C VAL A 138 -19.41 -18.01 41.78
N LYS A 139 -19.87 -18.77 42.81
CA LYS A 139 -19.45 -18.52 44.19
C LYS A 139 -18.32 -19.42 44.68
N THR A 140 -18.20 -20.63 44.14
CA THR A 140 -17.25 -21.63 44.62
C THR A 140 -16.36 -22.16 43.47
N GLN A 141 -15.14 -22.62 43.81
CA GLN A 141 -14.24 -23.24 42.82
C GLN A 141 -14.89 -24.52 42.25
N ALA A 142 -15.56 -25.32 43.03
CA ALA A 142 -16.25 -26.51 42.53
C ALA A 142 -17.32 -26.20 41.47
N GLN A 143 -18.00 -25.05 41.58
CA GLN A 143 -18.92 -24.59 40.52
C GLN A 143 -18.15 -24.22 39.24
N ALA A 144 -17.04 -23.50 39.37
CA ALA A 144 -16.21 -23.11 38.20
C ALA A 144 -15.64 -24.35 37.49
N ASP A 145 -15.12 -25.33 38.23
CA ASP A 145 -14.60 -26.58 37.68
C ASP A 145 -15.69 -27.39 36.98
N SER A 146 -16.90 -27.46 37.56
CA SER A 146 -18.06 -28.11 36.93
C SER A 146 -18.45 -27.43 35.61
N LEU A 147 -18.46 -26.08 35.58
CA LEU A 147 -18.73 -25.34 34.35
C LEU A 147 -17.69 -25.61 33.26
N GLN A 148 -16.40 -25.64 33.63
CA GLN A 148 -15.30 -26.00 32.71
C GLN A 148 -15.50 -27.42 32.14
N GLN A 149 -15.81 -28.38 33.01
CA GLN A 149 -16.05 -29.75 32.57
C GLN A 149 -17.27 -29.86 31.65
N ILE A 150 -18.41 -29.23 32.00
CA ILE A 150 -19.61 -29.23 31.16
C ILE A 150 -19.33 -28.59 29.80
N LEU A 151 -18.61 -27.46 29.77
CA LEU A 151 -18.23 -26.77 28.54
C LEU A 151 -17.37 -27.67 27.64
N SER A 152 -16.37 -28.32 28.21
CA SER A 152 -15.39 -29.12 27.45
C SER A 152 -15.86 -30.52 27.05
N GLU A 153 -16.78 -31.12 27.82
CA GLU A 153 -17.23 -32.50 27.57
C GLU A 153 -18.66 -32.59 26.99
N LYS A 154 -19.57 -31.68 27.34
CA LYS A 154 -20.97 -31.74 26.94
C LYS A 154 -21.37 -30.80 25.82
N LEU A 155 -20.53 -29.82 25.44
CA LEU A 155 -20.89 -28.80 24.48
C LEU A 155 -19.94 -28.75 23.26
N PRO A 156 -19.78 -29.83 22.46
CA PRO A 156 -18.86 -29.90 21.32
C PRO A 156 -19.19 -28.88 20.23
N PHE A 157 -20.42 -28.35 20.20
CA PHE A 157 -20.81 -27.29 19.27
C PHE A 157 -19.97 -26.02 19.45
N TYR A 158 -19.58 -25.67 20.68
CA TYR A 158 -18.86 -24.46 21.03
C TYR A 158 -17.34 -24.60 21.00
N GLU A 159 -16.81 -25.82 20.81
CA GLU A 159 -15.38 -26.06 20.67
C GLU A 159 -14.82 -25.38 19.41
N GLY A 160 -13.72 -24.66 19.58
CA GLY A 160 -13.12 -23.85 18.53
C GLY A 160 -13.81 -22.49 18.28
N LEU A 161 -14.95 -22.23 19.00
CA LEU A 161 -15.70 -20.96 18.92
C LEU A 161 -15.61 -20.15 20.20
N ILE A 162 -15.80 -20.81 21.35
CA ILE A 162 -15.83 -20.14 22.65
C ILE A 162 -14.73 -20.70 23.54
N TYR A 163 -14.38 -21.96 23.40
CA TYR A 163 -13.26 -22.56 24.10
C TYR A 163 -12.41 -23.42 23.16
N ASN A 164 -11.16 -23.59 23.54
CA ASN A 164 -10.26 -24.53 22.89
C ASN A 164 -9.75 -25.51 23.97
N LYS A 165 -10.17 -26.77 23.85
CA LYS A 165 -9.83 -27.83 24.80
C LYS A 165 -8.33 -28.11 24.86
N LYS A 166 -7.63 -28.01 23.73
CA LYS A 166 -6.19 -28.33 23.62
C LYS A 166 -5.31 -27.36 24.42
N ASN A 167 -5.66 -26.08 24.42
CA ASN A 167 -4.87 -25.00 25.00
C ASN A 167 -5.56 -24.31 26.20
N ASN A 168 -6.68 -24.85 26.65
CA ASN A 168 -7.48 -24.33 27.77
C ASN A 168 -7.78 -22.82 27.67
N THR A 169 -8.06 -22.32 26.46
CA THR A 169 -8.35 -20.91 26.22
C THR A 169 -9.86 -20.66 26.19
N LEU A 170 -10.26 -19.48 26.65
CA LEU A 170 -11.66 -19.02 26.64
C LEU A 170 -11.77 -17.80 25.70
N GLN A 171 -12.70 -17.85 24.76
CA GLN A 171 -12.94 -16.78 23.79
C GLN A 171 -14.33 -16.15 23.98
N THR A 172 -14.44 -14.88 23.68
CA THR A 172 -15.68 -14.11 23.60
C THR A 172 -15.78 -13.42 22.27
N ALA A 173 -16.93 -13.51 21.63
CA ALA A 173 -17.24 -12.87 20.35
C ALA A 173 -18.11 -11.63 20.58
N VAL A 174 -17.61 -10.45 20.19
CA VAL A 174 -18.30 -9.18 20.31
C VAL A 174 -18.70 -8.70 18.92
N TYR A 175 -19.99 -8.66 18.64
CA TYR A 175 -20.53 -8.24 17.35
C TYR A 175 -20.86 -6.76 17.38
N MET A 176 -20.13 -5.99 16.60
CA MET A 176 -20.42 -4.56 16.40
C MET A 176 -21.62 -4.36 15.48
N ASN A 177 -22.29 -3.22 15.64
CA ASN A 177 -23.37 -2.83 14.77
C ASN A 177 -22.87 -2.66 13.32
N LYS A 178 -23.50 -3.41 12.40
CA LYS A 178 -23.11 -3.45 10.99
C LYS A 178 -23.11 -2.07 10.32
N LYS A 179 -23.96 -1.13 10.77
CA LYS A 179 -24.07 0.22 10.17
C LYS A 179 -22.87 1.11 10.47
N ILE A 180 -22.13 0.84 11.55
CA ILE A 180 -21.02 1.69 12.00
C ILE A 180 -19.63 1.11 11.70
N VAL A 181 -19.56 -0.18 11.35
CA VAL A 181 -18.26 -0.90 11.12
C VAL A 181 -17.34 -0.17 10.14
N ASN A 182 -17.92 0.48 9.14
CA ASN A 182 -17.18 1.20 8.09
C ASN A 182 -17.25 2.73 8.26
N THR A 183 -17.41 3.22 9.49
CA THR A 183 -17.54 4.66 9.79
C THR A 183 -16.54 5.12 10.86
N GLN A 184 -16.44 6.45 11.04
CA GLN A 184 -15.65 7.06 12.12
C GLN A 184 -16.10 6.57 13.51
N ALA A 185 -17.40 6.32 13.69
CA ALA A 185 -17.95 5.86 14.97
C ALA A 185 -17.33 4.55 15.47
N ARG A 186 -16.87 3.65 14.55
CA ARG A 186 -16.07 2.46 14.91
C ARG A 186 -14.79 2.85 15.60
N LYS A 187 -14.03 3.80 15.01
CA LYS A 187 -12.73 4.24 15.53
C LYS A 187 -12.90 4.85 16.91
N ASP A 188 -13.87 5.75 17.04
CA ASP A 188 -14.11 6.46 18.29
C ASP A 188 -14.52 5.48 19.40
N PHE A 189 -15.40 4.53 19.12
CA PHE A 189 -15.78 3.48 20.05
C PHE A 189 -14.60 2.60 20.46
N ILE A 190 -13.81 2.09 19.50
CA ILE A 190 -12.70 1.17 19.82
C ILE A 190 -11.64 1.87 20.67
N LEU A 191 -11.26 3.11 20.32
CA LEU A 191 -10.17 3.82 21.02
C LEU A 191 -10.63 4.40 22.38
N ASN A 192 -11.86 4.93 22.48
CA ASN A 192 -12.28 5.69 23.63
C ASN A 192 -13.12 4.89 24.63
N ASP A 193 -13.79 3.82 24.15
CA ASP A 193 -14.68 3.03 25.00
C ASP A 193 -14.19 1.59 25.17
N PHE A 194 -13.97 0.86 24.05
CA PHE A 194 -13.66 -0.57 24.10
C PHE A 194 -12.29 -0.86 24.75
N ILE A 195 -11.21 -0.24 24.25
CA ILE A 195 -9.85 -0.47 24.77
C ILE A 195 -9.73 -0.07 26.25
N PRO A 196 -10.24 1.10 26.71
CA PRO A 196 -10.22 1.46 28.12
C PRO A 196 -10.97 0.47 29.00
N THR A 197 -12.13 -0.05 28.53
CA THR A 197 -12.93 -1.03 29.28
C THR A 197 -12.17 -2.36 29.44
N VAL A 198 -11.52 -2.84 28.37
CA VAL A 198 -10.68 -4.06 28.43
C VAL A 198 -9.47 -3.85 29.35
N LYS A 199 -8.77 -2.72 29.24
CA LYS A 199 -7.62 -2.40 30.12
C LYS A 199 -8.00 -2.31 31.59
N LYS A 200 -9.18 -1.82 31.92
CA LYS A 200 -9.70 -1.82 33.30
C LYS A 200 -9.77 -3.24 33.85
N PHE A 201 -10.27 -4.20 33.07
CA PHE A 201 -10.28 -5.61 33.44
C PHE A 201 -8.86 -6.16 33.63
N GLU A 202 -7.93 -5.89 32.72
CA GLU A 202 -6.54 -6.32 32.82
C GLU A 202 -5.88 -5.80 34.12
N GLN A 203 -6.12 -4.52 34.44
CA GLN A 203 -5.60 -3.92 35.69
C GLN A 203 -6.20 -4.56 36.95
N GLN A 204 -7.47 -4.97 36.91
CA GLN A 204 -8.16 -5.59 38.03
C GLN A 204 -7.78 -7.06 38.27
N THR A 205 -7.40 -7.77 37.23
CA THR A 205 -7.11 -9.22 37.29
C THR A 205 -5.63 -9.53 37.14
N GLY A 206 -4.83 -8.64 36.59
CA GLY A 206 -3.44 -8.88 36.19
C GLY A 206 -3.29 -9.82 34.99
N LEU A 207 -4.40 -10.16 34.29
CA LEU A 207 -4.40 -11.05 33.14
C LEU A 207 -4.43 -10.24 31.85
N LYS A 208 -3.65 -10.65 30.85
CA LYS A 208 -3.70 -10.07 29.50
C LYS A 208 -4.90 -10.57 28.72
N VAL A 209 -5.62 -9.68 28.07
CA VAL A 209 -6.70 -10.02 27.14
C VAL A 209 -6.18 -9.95 25.71
N HIS A 210 -6.11 -11.10 25.05
CA HIS A 210 -5.83 -11.12 23.61
C HIS A 210 -7.04 -10.61 22.83
N THR A 211 -6.84 -9.56 22.03
CA THR A 211 -7.92 -8.93 21.27
C THR A 211 -7.61 -8.91 19.79
N SER A 212 -8.56 -9.34 18.96
CA SER A 212 -8.41 -9.37 17.50
C SER A 212 -9.76 -9.15 16.81
N GLY A 213 -9.76 -9.33 15.49
CA GLY A 213 -10.92 -9.12 14.64
C GLY A 213 -10.78 -7.88 13.75
N MET A 214 -11.41 -7.93 12.59
CA MET A 214 -11.20 -6.92 11.55
C MET A 214 -11.49 -5.47 11.99
N PRO A 215 -12.57 -5.16 12.77
CA PRO A 215 -12.80 -3.78 13.24
C PRO A 215 -11.67 -3.25 14.13
N TYR A 216 -11.15 -4.10 15.01
CA TYR A 216 -10.06 -3.75 15.94
C TYR A 216 -8.74 -3.53 15.20
N ILE A 217 -8.34 -4.50 14.38
CA ILE A 217 -7.08 -4.44 13.60
C ILE A 217 -7.06 -3.22 12.68
N ARG A 218 -8.16 -2.95 11.96
CA ARG A 218 -8.26 -1.79 11.07
C ARG A 218 -8.15 -0.46 11.82
N THR A 219 -8.75 -0.37 12.99
CA THR A 219 -8.70 0.86 13.78
C THR A 219 -7.28 1.15 14.24
N LEU A 220 -6.57 0.16 14.79
CA LEU A 220 -5.21 0.33 15.24
C LEU A 220 -4.21 0.55 14.10
N SER A 221 -4.38 -0.18 12.98
CA SER A 221 -3.56 0.03 11.80
C SER A 221 -3.73 1.44 11.21
N ALA A 222 -4.98 1.93 11.12
CA ALA A 222 -5.25 3.29 10.66
C ALA A 222 -4.65 4.36 11.59
N GLN A 223 -4.71 4.14 12.92
CA GLN A 223 -4.08 5.03 13.89
C GLN A 223 -2.56 5.07 13.71
N ASN A 224 -1.90 3.90 13.59
CA ASN A 224 -0.47 3.81 13.37
C ASN A 224 -0.03 4.51 12.06
N ILE A 225 -0.82 4.39 10.99
CA ILE A 225 -0.56 5.10 9.73
C ILE A 225 -0.61 6.63 9.95
N MET A 226 -1.62 7.13 10.67
CA MET A 226 -1.75 8.55 10.96
C MET A 226 -0.53 9.09 11.73
N ASP A 227 -0.08 8.35 12.72
CA ASP A 227 1.08 8.72 13.55
C ASP A 227 2.38 8.71 12.72
N GLU A 228 2.54 7.72 11.82
CA GLU A 228 3.71 7.63 10.94
C GLU A 228 3.76 8.70 9.85
N ILE A 229 2.64 9.14 9.28
CA ILE A 229 2.62 10.19 8.24
C ILE A 229 3.29 11.46 8.75
N GLY A 230 2.95 11.91 9.96
CA GLY A 230 3.55 13.08 10.59
C GLY A 230 5.06 12.91 10.81
N LEU A 231 5.48 11.73 11.29
CA LEU A 231 6.88 11.38 11.48
C LEU A 231 7.66 11.39 10.16
N PHE A 232 7.09 10.83 9.08
CA PHE A 232 7.75 10.78 7.78
C PHE A 232 7.90 12.17 7.15
N ILE A 233 6.87 13.02 7.24
CA ILE A 233 6.97 14.40 6.76
C ILE A 233 8.11 15.14 7.49
N LEU A 234 8.14 15.04 8.81
CA LEU A 234 9.18 15.68 9.63
C LEU A 234 10.58 15.10 9.32
N ALA A 235 10.72 13.78 9.29
CA ALA A 235 11.99 13.12 9.02
C ALA A 235 12.48 13.38 7.59
N ALA A 236 11.60 13.41 6.60
CA ALA A 236 11.94 13.78 5.22
C ALA A 236 12.41 15.24 5.14
N LEU A 237 11.72 16.18 5.79
CA LEU A 237 12.14 17.58 5.85
C LEU A 237 13.49 17.74 6.56
N LEU A 238 13.71 17.06 7.67
CA LEU A 238 14.98 17.15 8.42
C LEU A 238 16.13 16.51 7.65
N SER A 239 15.96 15.30 7.12
CA SER A 239 16.99 14.59 6.35
C SER A 239 17.38 15.40 5.12
N THR A 240 16.40 15.86 4.36
CA THR A 240 16.63 16.64 3.14
C THR A 240 17.22 18.01 3.45
N SER A 241 16.81 18.67 4.55
CA SER A 241 17.41 19.92 5.03
C SER A 241 18.88 19.76 5.40
N ALA A 242 19.20 18.68 6.13
CA ALA A 242 20.59 18.38 6.54
C ALA A 242 21.48 18.17 5.32
N ILE A 243 21.03 17.38 4.34
CA ILE A 243 21.78 17.10 3.14
C ILE A 243 21.93 18.35 2.29
N PHE A 244 20.84 19.13 2.12
CA PHE A 244 20.88 20.36 1.38
C PHE A 244 21.88 21.37 1.98
N PHE A 245 21.87 21.49 3.31
CA PHE A 245 22.83 22.33 4.03
C PHE A 245 24.28 21.81 3.87
N PHE A 246 24.48 20.49 3.94
CA PHE A 246 25.81 19.89 3.76
C PHE A 246 26.42 20.19 2.38
N PHE A 247 25.57 20.15 1.33
CA PHE A 247 26.06 20.41 -0.03
C PHE A 247 26.22 21.90 -0.33
N PHE A 248 25.20 22.72 -0.04
CA PHE A 248 25.21 24.13 -0.41
C PHE A 248 25.82 25.07 0.65
N ARG A 249 26.00 24.60 1.89
CA ARG A 249 26.48 25.39 3.05
C ARG A 249 25.81 26.76 3.16
N SER A 250 24.52 26.83 2.82
CA SER A 250 23.72 28.04 2.79
C SER A 250 22.36 27.80 3.44
N PHE A 251 22.16 28.36 4.63
CA PHE A 251 20.85 28.34 5.29
C PHE A 251 19.75 28.97 4.43
N ARG A 252 20.09 30.03 3.66
CA ARG A 252 19.13 30.68 2.76
C ARG A 252 18.61 29.72 1.70
N ALA A 253 19.51 29.03 1.00
CA ALA A 253 19.14 28.04 -0.01
C ALA A 253 18.29 26.90 0.59
N MET A 254 18.67 26.42 1.77
CA MET A 254 17.96 25.38 2.50
C MET A 254 16.53 25.82 2.83
N PHE A 255 16.34 26.98 3.48
CA PHE A 255 15.01 27.45 3.89
C PHE A 255 14.10 27.75 2.69
N ILE A 256 14.63 28.28 1.59
CA ILE A 256 13.84 28.50 0.35
C ILE A 256 13.36 27.17 -0.20
N SER A 257 14.24 26.16 -0.30
CA SER A 257 13.88 24.84 -0.81
C SER A 257 12.86 24.15 0.10
N MET A 258 13.04 24.24 1.42
CA MET A 258 12.06 23.72 2.38
C MET A 258 10.71 24.41 2.27
N GLY A 259 10.69 25.73 2.06
CA GLY A 259 9.47 26.48 1.81
C GLY A 259 8.71 25.99 0.57
N VAL A 260 9.43 25.76 -0.54
CA VAL A 260 8.85 25.23 -1.79
C VAL A 260 8.22 23.85 -1.56
N VAL A 261 8.95 22.91 -0.94
CA VAL A 261 8.42 21.56 -0.73
C VAL A 261 7.29 21.53 0.31
N SER A 262 7.33 22.41 1.33
CA SER A 262 6.24 22.54 2.29
C SER A 262 4.95 23.04 1.65
N ILE A 263 5.02 24.02 0.74
CA ILE A 263 3.86 24.46 -0.06
C ILE A 263 3.32 23.29 -0.89
N ALA A 264 4.20 22.51 -1.51
CA ALA A 264 3.78 21.35 -2.29
C ALA A 264 3.08 20.28 -1.42
N VAL A 265 3.56 20.02 -0.21
CA VAL A 265 2.89 19.14 0.76
C VAL A 265 1.51 19.67 1.15
N MET A 266 1.38 20.98 1.38
CA MET A 266 0.07 21.60 1.64
C MET A 266 -0.90 21.35 0.47
N TRP A 267 -0.40 21.39 -0.76
CA TRP A 267 -1.20 21.14 -1.96
C TRP A 267 -1.61 19.67 -2.08
N VAL A 268 -0.77 18.70 -1.62
CA VAL A 268 -1.18 17.27 -1.58
C VAL A 268 -2.47 17.11 -0.78
N PHE A 269 -2.49 17.59 0.47
CA PHE A 269 -3.68 17.51 1.31
C PHE A 269 -4.85 18.34 0.75
N GLY A 270 -4.55 19.47 0.10
CA GLY A 270 -5.55 20.29 -0.58
C GLY A 270 -6.23 19.56 -1.73
N PHE A 271 -5.47 18.87 -2.59
CA PHE A 271 -6.04 18.08 -3.69
C PHE A 271 -6.79 16.84 -3.18
N LEU A 272 -6.29 16.15 -2.13
CA LEU A 272 -7.04 15.06 -1.51
C LEU A 272 -8.42 15.53 -1.04
N GLY A 273 -8.48 16.67 -0.34
CA GLY A 273 -9.75 17.25 0.11
C GLY A 273 -10.64 17.75 -1.03
N LEU A 274 -10.05 18.35 -2.08
CA LEU A 274 -10.78 18.86 -3.24
C LEU A 274 -11.45 17.76 -4.05
N PHE A 275 -10.75 16.63 -4.26
CA PHE A 275 -11.30 15.49 -5.00
C PHE A 275 -12.13 14.55 -4.11
N GLY A 276 -12.16 14.79 -2.80
CA GLY A 276 -12.86 13.93 -1.83
C GLY A 276 -12.21 12.54 -1.69
N TYR A 277 -10.91 12.43 -1.97
CA TYR A 277 -10.19 11.17 -1.84
C TYR A 277 -9.77 10.93 -0.38
N GLU A 278 -9.88 9.68 0.04
CA GLU A 278 -9.50 9.27 1.40
C GLU A 278 -8.00 9.01 1.52
N ILE A 279 -7.46 9.27 2.72
CA ILE A 279 -6.09 8.88 3.04
C ILE A 279 -6.07 7.39 3.34
N THR A 280 -5.41 6.65 2.46
CA THR A 280 -5.10 5.22 2.57
C THR A 280 -3.63 5.03 2.92
N ILE A 281 -3.19 3.78 3.13
CA ILE A 281 -1.76 3.44 3.29
C ILE A 281 -0.95 3.98 2.10
N LEU A 282 -1.47 3.86 0.87
CA LEU A 282 -0.76 4.30 -0.33
C LEU A 282 -0.76 5.82 -0.49
N THR A 283 -1.92 6.47 -0.38
CA THR A 283 -2.01 7.94 -0.55
C THR A 283 -1.31 8.70 0.57
N GLY A 284 -1.20 8.10 1.78
CA GLY A 284 -0.44 8.64 2.91
C GLY A 284 1.08 8.72 2.65
N LEU A 285 1.61 7.97 1.69
CA LEU A 285 3.01 8.06 1.29
C LEU A 285 3.30 9.24 0.34
N ILE A 286 2.27 9.87 -0.27
CA ILE A 286 2.45 10.94 -1.25
C ILE A 286 3.12 12.19 -0.64
N PRO A 287 2.73 12.71 0.56
CA PRO A 287 3.37 13.90 1.13
C PRO A 287 4.89 13.78 1.28
N PRO A 288 5.46 12.77 1.96
CA PRO A 288 6.92 12.63 2.05
C PRO A 288 7.58 12.34 0.69
N LEU A 289 6.89 11.63 -0.20
CA LEU A 289 7.37 11.37 -1.56
C LEU A 289 7.50 12.67 -2.37
N VAL A 290 6.54 13.58 -2.27
CA VAL A 290 6.58 14.90 -2.93
C VAL A 290 7.71 15.78 -2.37
N ILE A 291 8.01 15.69 -1.05
CA ILE A 291 9.18 16.36 -0.46
C ILE A 291 10.45 15.89 -1.18
N VAL A 292 10.64 14.58 -1.27
CA VAL A 292 11.87 14.00 -1.82
C VAL A 292 12.01 14.30 -3.32
N ILE A 293 10.94 14.17 -4.12
CA ILE A 293 10.95 14.45 -5.56
C ILE A 293 11.09 15.94 -5.86
N GLY A 294 10.62 16.82 -4.99
CA GLY A 294 10.69 18.27 -5.22
C GLY A 294 12.07 18.88 -5.04
N ILE A 295 12.91 18.25 -4.23
CA ILE A 295 14.24 18.79 -3.91
C ILE A 295 15.18 18.85 -5.12
N PRO A 296 15.28 17.84 -5.99
CA PRO A 296 16.06 17.94 -7.24
C PRO A 296 15.74 19.18 -8.05
N ASN A 297 14.49 19.57 -8.20
CA ASN A 297 14.10 20.80 -8.88
C ASN A 297 14.73 22.03 -8.23
N CYS A 298 14.71 22.10 -6.90
CA CYS A 298 15.34 23.20 -6.15
C CYS A 298 16.85 23.18 -6.32
N VAL A 299 17.47 21.99 -6.27
CA VAL A 299 18.93 21.83 -6.46
C VAL A 299 19.35 22.32 -7.84
N PHE A 300 18.66 21.91 -8.91
CA PHE A 300 18.98 22.33 -10.26
C PHE A 300 18.87 23.84 -10.47
N LEU A 301 17.76 24.43 -10.03
CA LEU A 301 17.51 25.88 -10.15
C LEU A 301 18.55 26.69 -9.37
N ILE A 302 18.82 26.32 -8.12
CA ILE A 302 19.75 27.06 -7.26
C ILE A 302 21.20 26.87 -7.73
N ASN A 303 21.60 25.65 -8.12
CA ASN A 303 22.95 25.38 -8.62
C ASN A 303 23.20 26.17 -9.92
N LYS A 304 22.23 26.18 -10.85
CA LYS A 304 22.37 26.94 -12.10
C LYS A 304 22.42 28.45 -11.86
N TYR A 305 21.59 28.96 -10.90
CA TYR A 305 21.67 30.37 -10.49
C TYR A 305 23.04 30.72 -9.96
N GLN A 306 23.62 29.89 -9.10
CA GLN A 306 24.95 30.12 -8.54
C GLN A 306 26.05 30.05 -9.60
N GLN A 307 25.92 29.16 -10.59
CA GLN A 307 26.83 29.12 -11.75
C GLN A 307 26.74 30.37 -12.61
N GLU A 308 25.52 30.84 -12.94
CA GLU A 308 25.34 32.02 -13.78
C GLU A 308 25.80 33.31 -13.08
N ILE A 309 25.45 33.47 -11.77
CA ILE A 309 25.86 34.64 -11.00
C ILE A 309 27.38 34.72 -10.82
N SER A 310 28.07 33.57 -10.70
CA SER A 310 29.53 33.52 -10.62
C SER A 310 30.23 33.96 -11.92
N LYS A 311 29.56 33.85 -13.10
CA LYS A 311 30.09 34.28 -14.37
C LYS A 311 29.94 35.79 -14.63
N HIS A 312 28.83 36.38 -14.24
CA HIS A 312 28.43 37.71 -14.68
C HIS A 312 28.20 38.72 -13.56
N GLY A 313 28.03 38.28 -12.30
CA GLY A 313 27.73 39.16 -11.18
C GLY A 313 26.38 39.87 -11.25
N ASN A 314 25.64 39.78 -12.36
CA ASN A 314 24.35 40.44 -12.54
C ASN A 314 23.19 39.50 -12.17
N GLN A 315 22.43 39.87 -11.12
CA GLN A 315 21.36 39.07 -10.56
C GLN A 315 20.18 38.87 -11.52
N ALA A 316 19.69 39.97 -12.14
CA ALA A 316 18.54 39.92 -13.04
C ALA A 316 18.84 39.09 -14.29
N LYS A 317 19.99 39.31 -14.93
CA LYS A 317 20.46 38.54 -16.10
C LYS A 317 20.63 37.06 -15.75
N SER A 318 21.18 36.73 -14.57
CA SER A 318 21.34 35.36 -14.11
C SER A 318 20.01 34.65 -13.88
N LEU A 319 19.03 35.30 -13.27
CA LEU A 319 17.69 34.71 -13.03
C LEU A 319 16.91 34.47 -14.34
N ILE A 320 16.98 35.39 -15.30
CA ILE A 320 16.38 35.21 -16.63
C ILE A 320 17.00 34.00 -17.34
N ARG A 321 18.33 33.91 -17.32
CA ARG A 321 19.07 32.80 -17.95
C ARG A 321 18.76 31.45 -17.28
N VAL A 322 18.59 31.42 -15.96
CA VAL A 322 18.20 30.20 -15.23
C VAL A 322 16.82 29.72 -15.71
N ILE A 323 15.81 30.57 -15.71
CA ILE A 323 14.45 30.20 -16.15
C ILE A 323 14.49 29.74 -17.62
N ARG A 324 15.22 30.45 -18.48
CA ARG A 324 15.36 30.12 -19.88
C ARG A 324 16.03 28.77 -20.11
N ASN A 325 17.14 28.50 -19.44
CA ASN A 325 18.00 27.35 -19.70
C ASN A 325 17.53 26.08 -18.97
N VAL A 326 16.92 26.24 -17.78
CA VAL A 326 16.46 25.10 -16.97
C VAL A 326 15.00 24.75 -17.25
N GLY A 327 14.17 25.73 -17.62
CA GLY A 327 12.73 25.57 -17.74
C GLY A 327 12.29 24.41 -18.64
N ASN A 328 12.84 24.28 -19.85
CA ASN A 328 12.49 23.20 -20.79
C ASN A 328 12.89 21.81 -20.26
N VAL A 329 14.11 21.69 -19.74
CA VAL A 329 14.64 20.39 -19.29
C VAL A 329 13.86 19.95 -18.05
N THR A 330 13.69 20.86 -17.08
CA THR A 330 12.98 20.54 -15.83
C THR A 330 11.47 20.30 -16.05
N LEU A 331 10.84 21.02 -17.01
CA LEU A 331 9.47 20.70 -17.39
C LEU A 331 9.36 19.27 -17.92
N LEU A 332 10.29 18.88 -18.77
CA LEU A 332 10.27 17.57 -19.40
C LEU A 332 10.55 16.45 -18.41
N THR A 333 11.48 16.65 -17.49
CA THR A 333 11.79 15.67 -16.45
C THR A 333 10.62 15.52 -15.44
N ASN A 334 10.01 16.61 -15.02
CA ASN A 334 8.79 16.51 -14.18
C ASN A 334 7.62 15.90 -14.94
N LEU A 335 7.52 16.13 -16.26
CA LEU A 335 6.48 15.50 -17.07
C LEU A 335 6.70 13.99 -17.19
N THR A 336 7.96 13.52 -17.39
CA THR A 336 8.26 12.08 -17.42
C THR A 336 7.99 11.41 -16.08
N THR A 337 8.33 12.06 -14.97
CA THR A 337 8.01 11.58 -13.61
C THR A 337 6.50 11.57 -13.38
N ALA A 338 5.79 12.63 -13.76
CA ALA A 338 4.32 12.68 -13.66
C ALA A 338 3.65 11.60 -14.52
N ILE A 339 4.15 11.31 -15.71
CA ILE A 339 3.67 10.21 -16.57
C ILE A 339 3.90 8.86 -15.89
N GLY A 340 5.05 8.65 -15.25
CA GLY A 340 5.30 7.44 -14.47
C GLY A 340 4.20 7.18 -13.42
N PHE A 341 3.75 8.22 -12.71
CA PHE A 341 2.59 8.13 -11.80
C PHE A 341 1.25 8.06 -12.52
N ALA A 342 1.08 8.79 -13.62
CA ALA A 342 -0.17 8.84 -14.37
C ALA A 342 -0.54 7.48 -14.99
N THR A 343 0.42 6.57 -15.20
CA THR A 343 0.13 5.23 -15.69
C THR A 343 -0.75 4.42 -14.74
N PHE A 344 -0.75 4.74 -13.45
CA PHE A 344 -1.66 4.14 -12.48
C PHE A 344 -3.14 4.54 -12.71
N ILE A 345 -3.41 5.65 -13.40
CA ILE A 345 -4.78 6.07 -13.75
C ILE A 345 -5.43 5.08 -14.71
N PHE A 346 -4.62 4.42 -15.53
CA PHE A 346 -5.09 3.41 -16.49
C PHE A 346 -5.30 2.03 -15.87
N THR A 347 -4.92 1.83 -14.60
CA THR A 347 -5.26 0.61 -13.87
C THR A 347 -6.74 0.64 -13.48
N GLU A 348 -7.37 -0.50 -13.30
CA GLU A 348 -8.78 -0.54 -12.89
C GLU A 348 -8.98 -0.39 -11.38
N SER A 349 -7.89 -0.46 -10.59
CA SER A 349 -7.94 -0.27 -9.14
C SER A 349 -8.20 1.19 -8.77
N THR A 350 -9.27 1.45 -8.02
CA THR A 350 -9.63 2.78 -7.52
C THR A 350 -8.53 3.40 -6.67
N LEU A 351 -7.86 2.61 -5.83
CA LEU A 351 -6.74 3.06 -5.00
C LEU A 351 -5.56 3.56 -5.81
N LEU A 352 -5.15 2.78 -6.82
CA LEU A 352 -4.03 3.15 -7.68
C LEU A 352 -4.37 4.35 -8.57
N LYS A 353 -5.62 4.44 -9.05
CA LYS A 353 -6.11 5.63 -9.77
C LYS A 353 -5.98 6.88 -8.92
N GLN A 354 -6.48 6.85 -7.69
CA GLN A 354 -6.41 7.99 -6.77
C GLN A 354 -4.95 8.38 -6.46
N PHE A 355 -4.10 7.39 -6.16
CA PHE A 355 -2.67 7.60 -5.94
C PHE A 355 -2.01 8.24 -7.16
N GLY A 356 -2.25 7.70 -8.36
CA GLY A 356 -1.69 8.19 -9.62
C GLY A 356 -2.11 9.62 -9.96
N VAL A 357 -3.39 9.96 -9.77
CA VAL A 357 -3.94 11.32 -9.99
C VAL A 357 -3.25 12.32 -9.06
N ILE A 358 -3.27 12.05 -7.74
CA ILE A 358 -2.71 12.98 -6.75
C ILE A 358 -1.21 13.14 -6.93
N ALA A 359 -0.47 12.05 -7.10
CA ALA A 359 0.99 12.10 -7.29
C ALA A 359 1.37 12.84 -8.58
N SER A 360 0.70 12.56 -9.71
CA SER A 360 0.97 13.21 -11.00
C SER A 360 0.73 14.72 -10.95
N ILE A 361 -0.42 15.14 -10.41
CA ILE A 361 -0.75 16.57 -10.29
C ILE A 361 0.26 17.27 -9.39
N ASN A 362 0.67 16.63 -8.28
CA ASN A 362 1.63 17.26 -7.35
C ASN A 362 3.04 17.35 -7.93
N VAL A 363 3.51 16.36 -8.72
CA VAL A 363 4.80 16.44 -9.42
C VAL A 363 4.80 17.60 -10.42
N VAL A 364 3.73 17.82 -11.16
CA VAL A 364 3.59 18.97 -12.05
C VAL A 364 3.50 20.28 -11.24
N SER A 365 2.76 20.27 -10.14
CA SER A 365 2.58 21.44 -9.29
C SER A 365 3.89 21.92 -8.67
N ILE A 366 4.74 20.99 -8.18
CA ILE A 366 6.01 21.35 -7.55
C ILE A 366 7.00 21.95 -8.55
N PHE A 367 6.93 21.55 -9.82
CA PHE A 367 7.67 22.23 -10.88
C PHE A 367 7.27 23.70 -10.99
N PHE A 368 5.98 24.01 -11.07
CA PHE A 368 5.49 25.39 -11.15
C PHE A 368 5.83 26.19 -9.88
N ILE A 369 5.63 25.59 -8.70
CA ILE A 369 5.97 26.24 -7.41
C ILE A 369 7.46 26.58 -7.37
N SER A 370 8.34 25.64 -7.70
CA SER A 370 9.80 25.86 -7.67
C SER A 370 10.26 26.90 -8.69
N LEU A 371 9.70 26.86 -9.91
CA LEU A 371 10.02 27.81 -10.99
C LEU A 371 9.57 29.24 -10.68
N LEU A 372 8.50 29.42 -9.93
CA LEU A 372 7.99 30.73 -9.53
C LEU A 372 8.66 31.22 -8.25
N VAL A 373 8.64 30.42 -7.19
CA VAL A 373 9.07 30.84 -5.84
C VAL A 373 10.57 31.10 -5.77
N ILE A 374 11.38 30.19 -6.33
CA ILE A 374 12.86 30.31 -6.19
C ILE A 374 13.38 31.58 -6.86
N PRO A 375 13.11 31.87 -8.14
CA PRO A 375 13.61 33.10 -8.77
C PRO A 375 13.07 34.38 -8.12
N ILE A 376 11.79 34.39 -7.70
CA ILE A 376 11.19 35.54 -7.05
C ILE A 376 11.88 35.84 -5.72
N ILE A 377 12.07 34.82 -4.84
CA ILE A 377 12.73 35.04 -3.55
C ILE A 377 14.19 35.46 -3.75
N TYR A 378 14.93 34.79 -4.64
CA TYR A 378 16.31 35.18 -4.94
C TYR A 378 16.41 36.60 -5.51
N SER A 379 15.38 37.10 -6.18
CA SER A 379 15.38 38.49 -6.71
C SER A 379 15.31 39.56 -5.64
N TYR A 380 14.83 39.25 -4.43
CA TYR A 380 14.81 40.14 -3.27
C TYR A 380 16.04 39.97 -2.36
N MET A 381 16.82 38.92 -2.56
CA MET A 381 17.98 38.61 -1.71
C MET A 381 19.25 39.23 -2.26
N SER A 382 20.21 39.52 -1.37
CA SER A 382 21.54 39.95 -1.75
C SER A 382 22.31 38.86 -2.50
N ILE A 383 23.15 39.25 -3.43
CA ILE A 383 24.01 38.35 -4.22
C ILE A 383 24.79 37.40 -3.28
N PRO A 384 24.89 36.09 -3.62
CA PRO A 384 25.64 35.11 -2.82
C PRO A 384 27.10 35.52 -2.63
N LYS A 385 27.59 35.48 -1.37
CA LYS A 385 29.03 35.73 -1.10
C LYS A 385 29.88 34.59 -1.64
N GLU A 386 31.15 34.83 -1.92
CA GLU A 386 32.12 33.81 -2.41
C GLU A 386 32.14 32.54 -1.55
N LYS A 387 31.98 32.67 -0.24
CA LYS A 387 31.85 31.50 0.66
C LYS A 387 30.75 30.51 0.26
N HIS A 388 29.65 31.00 -0.30
CA HIS A 388 28.50 30.19 -0.74
C HIS A 388 28.70 29.58 -2.13
N LEU A 389 29.73 30.02 -2.90
CA LEU A 389 30.08 29.53 -4.22
C LEU A 389 31.19 28.48 -4.19
N ARG A 390 31.92 28.35 -3.07
CA ARG A 390 33.06 27.43 -2.92
C ARG A 390 32.75 25.97 -3.16
N HIS A 391 31.47 25.55 -2.96
CA HIS A 391 31.07 24.17 -3.18
C HIS A 391 31.14 23.78 -4.67
N LEU A 392 31.01 24.73 -5.60
CA LEU A 392 31.13 24.51 -7.05
C LEU A 392 32.55 24.03 -7.46
N HIS A 393 33.56 24.30 -6.63
CA HIS A 393 34.96 23.96 -6.86
C HIS A 393 35.52 22.91 -5.89
N ARG A 394 34.62 22.06 -5.31
CA ARG A 394 35.05 21.12 -4.28
C ARG A 394 35.87 19.97 -4.85
N ASN A 395 37.14 19.84 -4.43
CA ASN A 395 38.15 18.94 -4.99
C ASN A 395 37.75 17.45 -4.93
N TRP A 396 37.01 16.98 -3.89
CA TRP A 396 36.72 15.56 -3.78
C TRP A 396 35.67 15.08 -4.81
N ILE A 397 34.64 15.90 -5.11
CA ILE A 397 33.64 15.56 -6.15
C ILE A 397 34.27 15.65 -7.52
N GLY A 398 35.10 16.69 -7.76
CA GLY A 398 35.91 16.77 -8.97
C GLY A 398 36.82 15.54 -9.13
N GLY A 399 37.37 15.01 -8.04
CA GLY A 399 38.14 13.76 -8.01
C GLY A 399 37.28 12.54 -8.37
N LEU A 400 36.07 12.44 -7.83
CA LEU A 400 35.11 11.37 -8.15
C LEU A 400 34.74 11.40 -9.65
N ILE A 401 34.36 12.57 -10.16
CA ILE A 401 34.00 12.71 -11.59
C ILE A 401 35.20 12.40 -12.50
N LYS A 402 36.43 12.80 -12.12
CA LYS A 402 37.65 12.41 -12.84
C LYS A 402 37.89 10.90 -12.82
N PHE A 403 37.63 10.25 -11.67
CA PHE A 403 37.72 8.78 -11.57
C PHE A 403 36.70 8.11 -12.51
N ILE A 404 35.46 8.57 -12.51
CA ILE A 404 34.38 8.08 -13.41
C ILE A 404 34.81 8.30 -14.88
N GLU A 405 35.27 9.50 -15.23
CA GLU A 405 35.75 9.82 -16.58
C GLU A 405 36.90 8.91 -17.02
N ASN A 406 37.89 8.65 -16.13
CA ASN A 406 38.99 7.75 -16.40
C ASN A 406 38.52 6.29 -16.59
N THR A 407 37.58 5.83 -15.76
CA THR A 407 36.99 4.50 -15.90
C THR A 407 36.26 4.35 -17.24
N VAL A 408 35.42 5.32 -17.60
CA VAL A 408 34.70 5.35 -18.87
C VAL A 408 35.67 5.44 -20.07
N LYS A 409 36.81 6.09 -19.91
CA LYS A 409 37.80 6.24 -20.97
C LYS A 409 38.61 4.97 -21.21
N HIS A 410 39.12 4.34 -20.16
CA HIS A 410 40.10 3.25 -20.27
C HIS A 410 39.53 1.86 -19.99
N HIS A 411 38.40 1.74 -19.24
CA HIS A 411 37.86 0.48 -18.73
C HIS A 411 36.41 0.19 -19.18
N ARG A 412 36.02 0.58 -20.40
CA ARG A 412 34.64 0.37 -20.94
C ARG A 412 34.21 -1.08 -20.93
N ILE A 413 35.14 -2.01 -21.27
CA ILE A 413 34.82 -3.45 -21.26
C ILE A 413 34.45 -3.91 -19.86
N ALA A 414 35.16 -3.44 -18.83
CA ALA A 414 34.82 -3.75 -17.44
C ALA A 414 33.43 -3.20 -17.05
N VAL A 415 33.03 -2.02 -17.53
CA VAL A 415 31.68 -1.47 -17.29
C VAL A 415 30.62 -2.34 -17.96
N PHE A 416 30.82 -2.80 -19.20
CA PHE A 416 29.84 -3.68 -19.87
C PHE A 416 29.78 -5.07 -19.24
N THR A 417 30.95 -5.66 -18.92
CA THR A 417 30.97 -6.98 -18.26
C THR A 417 30.31 -6.95 -16.89
N SER A 418 30.54 -5.90 -16.10
CA SER A 418 29.87 -5.74 -14.80
C SER A 418 28.35 -5.54 -14.96
N ALA A 419 27.91 -4.76 -15.96
CA ALA A 419 26.49 -4.57 -16.23
C ALA A 419 25.80 -5.88 -16.67
N ILE A 420 26.47 -6.67 -17.53
CA ILE A 420 25.95 -7.99 -17.97
C ILE A 420 25.94 -8.99 -16.81
N ALA A 421 26.99 -9.02 -15.99
CA ALA A 421 27.04 -9.88 -14.81
C ALA A 421 25.92 -9.54 -13.82
N LEU A 422 25.70 -8.25 -13.55
CA LEU A 422 24.58 -7.79 -12.72
C LEU A 422 23.23 -8.17 -13.32
N LEU A 423 23.06 -8.07 -14.63
CA LEU A 423 21.83 -8.48 -15.33
C LEU A 423 21.57 -9.99 -15.16
N ILE A 424 22.59 -10.83 -15.34
CA ILE A 424 22.46 -12.29 -15.18
C ILE A 424 22.09 -12.62 -13.74
N LEU A 425 22.78 -12.03 -12.77
CA LEU A 425 22.45 -12.20 -11.35
C LEU A 425 21.03 -11.74 -11.05
N SER A 426 20.59 -10.63 -11.64
CA SER A 426 19.22 -10.12 -11.46
C SER A 426 18.18 -11.09 -12.00
N ILE A 427 18.39 -11.67 -13.18
CA ILE A 427 17.48 -12.67 -13.77
C ILE A 427 17.34 -13.88 -12.83
N ILE A 428 18.44 -14.39 -12.29
CA ILE A 428 18.43 -15.49 -11.32
C ILE A 428 17.61 -15.13 -10.07
N GLY A 429 17.78 -13.89 -9.59
CA GLY A 429 17.01 -13.37 -8.44
C GLY A 429 15.53 -13.25 -8.74
N ILE A 430 15.15 -12.77 -9.93
CA ILE A 430 13.74 -12.60 -10.34
C ILE A 430 12.98 -13.93 -10.29
N TYR A 431 13.60 -15.04 -10.69
CA TYR A 431 12.97 -16.36 -10.59
C TYR A 431 12.64 -16.80 -9.16
N LYS A 432 13.23 -16.17 -8.14
CA LYS A 432 12.97 -16.47 -6.73
C LYS A 432 11.85 -15.59 -6.13
N ILE A 433 11.33 -14.61 -6.87
CA ILE A 433 10.28 -13.71 -6.37
C ILE A 433 8.99 -14.48 -6.19
N LYS A 434 8.38 -14.34 -5.01
CA LYS A 434 7.05 -14.86 -4.71
C LYS A 434 6.03 -13.72 -4.72
N ILE A 435 4.82 -14.00 -5.19
CA ILE A 435 3.69 -13.08 -5.02
C ILE A 435 3.03 -13.41 -3.69
N SER A 436 2.90 -12.42 -2.81
CA SER A 436 2.26 -12.60 -1.51
C SER A 436 1.07 -11.67 -1.37
N GLY A 437 -0.10 -12.25 -1.06
CA GLY A 437 -1.30 -11.56 -0.65
C GLY A 437 -1.48 -11.53 0.87
N SER A 438 -0.40 -11.66 1.65
CA SER A 438 -0.47 -11.59 3.11
C SER A 438 -0.69 -10.15 3.56
N LEU A 439 -1.73 -9.94 4.38
CA LEU A 439 -2.04 -8.67 5.01
C LEU A 439 -1.17 -8.42 6.24
N ILE A 440 -0.89 -9.47 7.00
CA ILE A 440 -0.18 -9.40 8.29
C ILE A 440 1.30 -9.12 8.09
N GLU A 441 1.91 -9.60 7.02
CA GLU A 441 3.33 -9.36 6.72
C GLU A 441 3.69 -7.87 6.59
N ASP A 442 2.73 -7.03 6.19
CA ASP A 442 2.94 -5.58 6.06
C ASP A 442 2.63 -4.82 7.35
N MET A 443 2.00 -5.48 8.34
CA MET A 443 1.65 -4.85 9.62
C MET A 443 2.88 -4.63 10.52
N PRO A 444 2.81 -3.64 11.44
CA PRO A 444 3.88 -3.39 12.39
C PRO A 444 4.08 -4.58 13.34
N LYS A 445 5.20 -5.28 13.23
CA LYS A 445 5.54 -6.40 14.12
C LYS A 445 5.74 -5.98 15.58
N SER A 446 5.99 -4.70 15.83
CA SER A 446 6.14 -4.12 17.16
C SER A 446 4.80 -3.74 17.81
N ALA A 447 3.70 -3.79 17.09
CA ALA A 447 2.38 -3.45 17.62
C ALA A 447 1.81 -4.60 18.45
N ALA A 448 1.21 -4.28 19.61
CA ALA A 448 0.65 -5.28 20.51
C ALA A 448 -0.38 -6.20 19.85
N PHE A 449 -1.17 -5.67 18.90
CA PHE A 449 -2.16 -6.48 18.18
C PHE A 449 -1.56 -7.51 17.21
N PHE A 450 -0.26 -7.39 16.88
CA PHE A 450 0.42 -8.36 16.02
C PHE A 450 0.61 -9.71 16.76
N ASP A 451 1.00 -9.68 18.04
CA ASP A 451 1.12 -10.86 18.87
C ASP A 451 -0.25 -11.51 19.10
N ASP A 452 -1.28 -10.69 19.27
CA ASP A 452 -2.66 -11.16 19.44
C ASP A 452 -3.19 -11.87 18.18
N ILE A 453 -2.85 -11.37 16.98
CA ILE A 453 -3.17 -12.08 15.72
C ILE A 453 -2.54 -13.47 15.71
N GLY A 454 -1.24 -13.56 16.04
CA GLY A 454 -0.53 -14.84 16.13
C GLY A 454 -1.16 -15.80 17.16
N PHE A 455 -1.66 -15.27 18.27
CA PHE A 455 -2.39 -16.05 19.26
C PHE A 455 -3.68 -16.67 18.67
N PHE A 456 -4.51 -15.87 17.97
CA PHE A 456 -5.74 -16.39 17.35
C PHE A 456 -5.45 -17.34 16.18
N GLU A 457 -4.42 -17.13 15.40
CA GLU A 457 -4.01 -18.06 14.34
C GLU A 457 -3.58 -19.42 14.89
N LYS A 458 -2.87 -19.42 16.02
CA LYS A 458 -2.39 -20.65 16.67
C LYS A 458 -3.54 -21.43 17.34
N ASN A 459 -4.44 -20.73 18.04
CA ASN A 459 -5.44 -21.33 18.91
C ASN A 459 -6.80 -21.54 18.24
N TYR A 460 -7.15 -20.72 17.25
CA TYR A 460 -8.50 -20.70 16.63
C TYR A 460 -8.49 -20.80 15.10
N GLY A 461 -7.31 -21.02 14.48
CA GLY A 461 -7.19 -21.28 13.04
C GLY A 461 -7.22 -20.05 12.16
N GLY A 462 -7.22 -18.83 12.71
CA GLY A 462 -7.14 -17.58 11.96
C GLY A 462 -8.20 -16.55 12.33
N ILE A 463 -8.14 -15.41 11.63
CA ILE A 463 -9.00 -14.25 11.89
C ILE A 463 -9.68 -13.72 10.62
N MET A 464 -9.22 -14.15 9.44
CA MET A 464 -9.76 -13.66 8.17
C MET A 464 -10.95 -14.51 7.70
N PRO A 465 -12.15 -13.94 7.52
CA PRO A 465 -13.31 -14.72 7.13
C PRO A 465 -13.18 -15.27 5.70
N LEU A 466 -13.41 -16.58 5.58
CA LEU A 466 -13.54 -17.31 4.33
C LEU A 466 -14.94 -17.93 4.30
N GLU A 467 -15.69 -17.64 3.25
CA GLU A 467 -17.09 -18.02 3.11
C GLU A 467 -17.30 -18.94 1.92
N ILE A 468 -18.10 -19.97 2.11
CA ILE A 468 -18.47 -20.86 1.02
C ILE A 468 -20.00 -20.90 0.93
N THR A 469 -20.53 -20.63 -0.23
CA THR A 469 -21.97 -20.68 -0.49
C THR A 469 -22.31 -21.86 -1.38
N ILE A 470 -23.38 -22.57 -1.03
CA ILE A 470 -23.88 -23.71 -1.78
C ILE A 470 -25.35 -23.45 -2.13
N ASN A 471 -25.60 -23.10 -3.39
CA ASN A 471 -26.95 -22.90 -3.89
C ASN A 471 -27.48 -24.20 -4.45
N THR A 472 -28.58 -24.69 -3.88
CA THR A 472 -29.25 -25.96 -4.24
C THR A 472 -30.22 -25.80 -5.42
N LYS A 473 -30.41 -24.59 -5.95
CA LYS A 473 -31.37 -24.23 -7.00
C LYS A 473 -32.83 -24.69 -6.70
N GLN A 474 -33.12 -25.08 -5.45
CA GLN A 474 -34.45 -25.59 -5.02
C GLN A 474 -34.87 -24.91 -3.73
N LYS A 475 -36.13 -24.44 -3.66
CA LYS A 475 -36.70 -23.87 -2.43
C LYS A 475 -36.66 -24.91 -1.32
N ASN A 476 -36.21 -24.51 -0.13
CA ASN A 476 -35.95 -25.37 1.04
C ASN A 476 -35.02 -26.58 0.72
N GLY A 477 -34.19 -26.48 -0.33
CA GLY A 477 -33.25 -27.52 -0.74
C GLY A 477 -32.16 -27.79 0.28
N VAL A 478 -31.72 -26.75 0.99
CA VAL A 478 -30.64 -26.87 1.98
C VAL A 478 -31.01 -27.80 3.14
N THR A 479 -32.27 -27.81 3.57
CA THR A 479 -32.76 -28.60 4.73
C THR A 479 -32.98 -30.09 4.39
N LYS A 480 -32.87 -30.50 3.11
CA LYS A 480 -32.98 -31.92 2.74
C LYS A 480 -31.80 -32.70 3.32
N LEU A 481 -32.06 -33.84 3.95
CA LEU A 481 -31.04 -34.66 4.62
C LEU A 481 -29.86 -35.06 3.69
N ALA A 482 -30.16 -35.38 2.42
CA ALA A 482 -29.15 -35.70 1.44
C ALA A 482 -28.16 -34.53 1.22
N ASN A 483 -28.68 -33.30 1.20
CA ASN A 483 -27.85 -32.10 1.04
C ASN A 483 -27.09 -31.75 2.34
N LEU A 484 -27.72 -31.93 3.51
CA LEU A 484 -27.04 -31.78 4.81
C LEU A 484 -25.86 -32.74 4.95
N LYS A 485 -25.99 -34.02 4.51
CA LYS A 485 -24.89 -34.99 4.51
C LYS A 485 -23.74 -34.55 3.61
N ARG A 486 -24.02 -34.03 2.41
CA ARG A 486 -23.00 -33.50 1.49
C ARG A 486 -22.30 -32.27 2.07
N ILE A 487 -23.06 -31.36 2.72
CA ILE A 487 -22.50 -30.19 3.40
C ILE A 487 -21.62 -30.65 4.58
N ASP A 488 -22.04 -31.65 5.34
CA ASP A 488 -21.25 -32.22 6.44
C ASP A 488 -19.92 -32.81 5.97
N GLU A 489 -19.96 -33.57 4.88
CA GLU A 489 -18.76 -34.15 4.27
C GLU A 489 -17.79 -33.08 3.76
N LEU A 490 -18.32 -31.98 3.18
CA LEU A 490 -17.49 -30.84 2.78
C LEU A 490 -16.91 -30.11 4.00
N CYS A 491 -17.70 -29.92 5.07
CA CYS A 491 -17.20 -29.30 6.31
C CYS A 491 -16.10 -30.16 6.96
N THR A 492 -16.26 -31.48 7.00
CA THR A 492 -15.22 -32.40 7.50
C THR A 492 -13.93 -32.28 6.69
N HIS A 493 -14.04 -32.20 5.37
CA HIS A 493 -12.86 -32.03 4.50
C HIS A 493 -12.18 -30.68 4.73
N ILE A 494 -12.95 -29.58 4.95
CA ILE A 494 -12.39 -28.25 5.24
C ILE A 494 -11.68 -28.25 6.60
N GLU A 495 -12.22 -28.96 7.61
CA GLU A 495 -11.65 -29.05 8.96
C GLU A 495 -10.28 -29.76 8.96
N GLU A 496 -9.99 -30.60 7.95
CA GLU A 496 -8.69 -31.27 7.76
C GLU A 496 -7.58 -30.32 7.25
N ILE A 497 -7.92 -29.10 6.78
CA ILE A 497 -6.98 -28.12 6.27
C ILE A 497 -6.40 -27.31 7.43
N PRO A 498 -5.08 -27.39 7.72
CA PRO A 498 -4.48 -26.79 8.92
C PRO A 498 -4.51 -25.25 8.97
N GLU A 499 -4.70 -24.62 7.82
CA GLU A 499 -4.74 -23.17 7.67
C GLU A 499 -6.15 -22.58 7.85
N ILE A 500 -7.17 -23.43 8.06
CA ILE A 500 -8.57 -23.02 8.18
C ILE A 500 -9.12 -23.43 9.56
N SER A 501 -9.95 -22.57 10.13
CA SER A 501 -10.66 -22.86 11.38
C SER A 501 -11.79 -23.87 11.15
N LYS A 502 -12.29 -24.43 12.25
CA LYS A 502 -13.49 -25.27 12.22
C LYS A 502 -14.63 -24.57 11.48
N PRO A 503 -15.19 -25.18 10.43
CA PRO A 503 -16.27 -24.58 9.65
C PRO A 503 -17.61 -24.60 10.43
N LEU A 504 -18.35 -23.52 10.30
CA LEU A 504 -19.68 -23.32 10.83
C LEU A 504 -20.72 -23.32 9.73
N SER A 505 -21.77 -24.10 9.89
CA SER A 505 -22.85 -24.22 8.92
C SER A 505 -24.16 -24.61 9.57
N LEU A 506 -25.22 -24.68 8.78
CA LEU A 506 -26.51 -25.23 9.24
C LEU A 506 -26.35 -26.64 9.85
N VAL A 507 -25.40 -27.43 9.35
CA VAL A 507 -25.17 -28.81 9.82
C VAL A 507 -24.81 -28.85 11.29
N ASN A 508 -23.96 -27.94 11.74
CA ASN A 508 -23.58 -27.86 13.17
C ASN A 508 -24.78 -27.55 14.05
N LEU A 509 -25.69 -26.68 13.60
CA LEU A 509 -26.93 -26.37 14.32
C LEU A 509 -27.88 -27.60 14.36
N VAL A 510 -27.97 -28.35 13.25
CA VAL A 510 -28.80 -29.58 13.18
C VAL A 510 -28.24 -30.66 14.09
N LYS A 511 -26.89 -30.84 14.14
CA LYS A 511 -26.25 -31.77 15.09
C LYS A 511 -26.52 -31.36 16.52
N TYR A 512 -26.45 -30.06 16.83
CA TYR A 512 -26.70 -29.51 18.16
C TYR A 512 -28.18 -29.68 18.56
N ALA A 513 -29.12 -29.43 17.64
CA ALA A 513 -30.55 -29.67 17.88
C ALA A 513 -30.85 -31.15 18.15
N LYS A 514 -30.20 -32.10 17.44
CA LYS A 514 -30.33 -33.54 17.76
C LYS A 514 -29.76 -33.87 19.14
N GLN A 515 -28.61 -33.33 19.50
CA GLN A 515 -28.04 -33.50 20.85
C GLN A 515 -29.00 -32.99 21.92
N ALA A 516 -29.58 -31.79 21.71
CA ALA A 516 -30.58 -31.23 22.63
C ALA A 516 -31.88 -32.09 22.73
N TYR A 517 -32.32 -32.65 21.60
CA TYR A 517 -33.46 -33.57 21.59
C TYR A 517 -33.23 -34.81 22.45
N TYR A 518 -31.99 -35.30 22.56
CA TYR A 518 -31.56 -36.39 23.43
C TYR A 518 -30.93 -35.89 24.75
N ASN A 519 -31.54 -34.86 25.33
CA ASN A 519 -31.22 -34.30 26.67
C ASN A 519 -29.76 -33.85 26.84
N GLY A 520 -29.17 -33.32 25.76
CA GLY A 520 -27.81 -32.77 25.80
C GLY A 520 -26.66 -33.79 25.79
N ASN A 521 -26.93 -35.06 25.54
CA ASN A 521 -25.91 -36.10 25.56
C ASN A 521 -24.95 -35.93 24.31
N PRO A 522 -23.65 -35.73 24.50
CA PRO A 522 -22.70 -35.45 23.41
C PRO A 522 -22.56 -36.59 22.41
N LYS A 523 -22.89 -37.83 22.77
CA LYS A 523 -22.90 -38.97 21.83
C LYS A 523 -23.89 -38.77 20.67
N TYR A 524 -24.90 -37.94 20.82
CA TYR A 524 -25.88 -37.62 19.79
C TYR A 524 -25.56 -36.34 19.01
N TYR A 525 -24.37 -35.78 19.16
CA TYR A 525 -23.89 -34.69 18.29
C TYR A 525 -23.54 -35.23 16.90
N SER A 526 -24.56 -35.58 16.13
CA SER A 526 -24.47 -36.15 14.78
C SER A 526 -25.68 -35.77 13.95
N LEU A 527 -25.63 -35.94 12.62
CA LEU A 527 -26.81 -35.72 11.79
C LEU A 527 -27.96 -36.67 12.16
N PRO A 528 -29.21 -36.21 12.08
CA PRO A 528 -30.36 -37.07 12.31
C PRO A 528 -30.52 -38.14 11.21
N THR A 529 -31.12 -39.28 11.54
CA THR A 529 -31.62 -40.23 10.56
C THR A 529 -32.87 -39.68 9.85
N THR A 530 -33.32 -40.33 8.80
CA THR A 530 -34.52 -39.90 8.06
C THR A 530 -35.77 -39.92 8.95
N GLN A 531 -35.83 -40.84 9.89
CA GLN A 531 -36.96 -40.93 10.81
C GLN A 531 -36.92 -39.81 11.88
N GLU A 532 -35.74 -39.59 12.46
CA GLU A 532 -35.52 -38.53 13.47
C GLU A 532 -35.70 -37.12 12.96
N GLN A 533 -35.39 -36.89 11.67
CA GLN A 533 -35.42 -35.57 11.04
C GLN A 533 -36.80 -34.88 11.21
N ASN A 534 -37.86 -35.58 10.93
CA ASN A 534 -39.22 -35.02 11.02
C ASN A 534 -39.57 -34.58 12.44
N PHE A 535 -39.17 -35.36 13.45
CA PHE A 535 -39.42 -35.05 14.85
C PHE A 535 -38.58 -33.84 15.29
N ILE A 536 -37.28 -33.82 14.98
CA ILE A 536 -36.38 -32.73 15.35
C ILE A 536 -36.76 -31.42 14.65
N LEU A 537 -37.13 -31.48 13.36
CA LEU A 537 -37.55 -30.30 12.60
C LEU A 537 -38.88 -29.71 13.17
N SER A 538 -39.78 -30.53 13.69
CA SER A 538 -41.02 -30.03 14.33
C SER A 538 -40.69 -29.18 15.57
N TYR A 539 -39.75 -29.65 16.41
CA TYR A 539 -39.28 -28.90 17.58
C TYR A 539 -38.57 -27.58 17.18
N VAL A 540 -37.76 -27.60 16.12
CA VAL A 540 -37.10 -26.38 15.61
C VAL A 540 -38.12 -25.37 15.08
N LYS A 541 -39.13 -25.82 14.31
CA LYS A 541 -40.20 -24.95 13.78
C LYS A 541 -41.05 -24.30 14.85
N ASN A 542 -41.37 -25.03 15.94
CA ASN A 542 -42.18 -24.54 17.04
C ASN A 542 -41.42 -23.59 17.98
N SER A 543 -40.10 -23.49 17.85
CA SER A 543 -39.24 -22.66 18.70
C SER A 543 -39.31 -21.20 18.28
N LYS A 544 -39.96 -20.33 19.01
CA LYS A 544 -40.00 -18.88 18.81
C LYS A 544 -38.62 -18.29 19.14
N GLY A 545 -38.05 -17.53 18.24
CA GLY A 545 -36.77 -16.85 18.46
C GLY A 545 -35.57 -17.45 17.73
N ASN A 546 -35.61 -18.69 17.24
CA ASN A 546 -34.49 -19.35 16.53
C ASN A 546 -34.38 -18.95 15.07
N ALA A 547 -35.29 -18.17 14.51
CA ALA A 547 -35.24 -17.67 13.14
C ALA A 547 -33.96 -16.86 12.87
N ASN A 548 -33.47 -16.11 13.85
CA ASN A 548 -32.24 -15.33 13.71
C ASN A 548 -30.97 -16.19 13.65
N MET A 549 -30.93 -17.34 14.29
CA MET A 549 -29.79 -18.27 14.24
C MET A 549 -29.70 -18.99 12.90
N LEU A 550 -30.85 -19.34 12.31
CA LEU A 550 -30.92 -20.01 11.02
C LEU A 550 -30.55 -19.06 9.86
N SER A 551 -30.96 -17.80 9.94
CA SER A 551 -30.68 -16.78 8.92
C SER A 551 -29.20 -16.48 8.76
N ALA A 552 -28.37 -16.80 9.74
CA ALA A 552 -26.91 -16.68 9.62
C ALA A 552 -26.30 -17.70 8.62
N TYR A 553 -26.96 -18.85 8.41
CA TYR A 553 -26.42 -19.96 7.63
C TYR A 553 -27.28 -20.37 6.42
N VAL A 554 -28.48 -19.86 6.31
CA VAL A 554 -29.43 -20.18 5.24
C VAL A 554 -30.15 -18.91 4.79
N ASP A 555 -30.27 -18.71 3.49
CA ASP A 555 -31.04 -17.59 2.94
C ASP A 555 -32.56 -17.71 3.21
N SER A 556 -33.30 -16.63 3.00
CA SER A 556 -34.75 -16.54 3.27
C SER A 556 -35.58 -17.57 2.48
N LEU A 557 -35.08 -18.05 1.34
CA LEU A 557 -35.75 -19.07 0.52
C LEU A 557 -35.36 -20.51 0.88
N GLY A 558 -34.43 -20.71 1.81
CA GLY A 558 -33.92 -22.05 2.11
C GLY A 558 -33.12 -22.68 0.95
N GLN A 559 -32.68 -21.88 0.03
CA GLN A 559 -32.08 -22.32 -1.23
C GLN A 559 -30.56 -22.33 -1.18
N THR A 560 -29.96 -21.35 -0.49
CA THR A 560 -28.51 -21.18 -0.39
C THR A 560 -28.05 -21.45 1.04
N ALA A 561 -27.11 -22.41 1.20
CA ALA A 561 -26.39 -22.63 2.45
C ALA A 561 -25.12 -21.79 2.50
N ARG A 562 -24.77 -21.31 3.69
CA ARG A 562 -23.52 -20.64 4.02
C ARG A 562 -22.68 -21.51 4.93
N ILE A 563 -21.42 -21.68 4.59
CA ILE A 563 -20.38 -22.25 5.44
C ILE A 563 -19.43 -21.10 5.76
N THR A 564 -19.34 -20.74 7.02
CA THR A 564 -18.42 -19.68 7.52
C THR A 564 -17.22 -20.32 8.18
N THR A 565 -16.05 -19.87 7.82
CA THR A 565 -14.81 -20.26 8.47
C THR A 565 -13.84 -19.09 8.52
N PHE A 566 -12.80 -19.19 9.33
CA PHE A 566 -11.69 -18.24 9.37
C PHE A 566 -10.44 -18.94 8.87
N MET A 567 -9.54 -18.16 8.30
CA MET A 567 -8.27 -18.68 7.85
C MET A 567 -7.10 -17.85 8.39
N LYS A 568 -5.96 -18.49 8.46
CA LYS A 568 -4.69 -17.83 8.74
C LYS A 568 -4.34 -16.91 7.58
N ASP A 569 -3.51 -15.91 7.84
CA ASP A 569 -2.98 -15.07 6.79
C ASP A 569 -1.88 -15.83 6.03
N ILE A 570 -2.22 -16.29 4.85
CA ILE A 570 -1.35 -17.11 3.99
C ILE A 570 -1.08 -16.41 2.65
N GLY A 571 0.06 -16.73 2.07
CA GLY A 571 0.42 -16.21 0.75
C GLY A 571 -0.51 -16.72 -0.36
N THR A 572 -0.51 -16.00 -1.46
CA THR A 572 -1.41 -16.21 -2.61
C THR A 572 -1.32 -17.63 -3.20
N GLU A 573 -0.11 -18.20 -3.29
CA GLU A 573 0.12 -19.55 -3.82
C GLU A 573 -0.59 -20.63 -2.97
N LYS A 574 -0.47 -20.52 -1.64
CA LYS A 574 -1.11 -21.45 -0.72
C LYS A 574 -2.63 -21.32 -0.76
N MET A 575 -3.15 -20.08 -0.87
CA MET A 575 -4.59 -19.86 -1.03
C MET A 575 -5.14 -20.50 -2.30
N GLN A 576 -4.40 -20.42 -3.40
CA GLN A 576 -4.80 -21.07 -4.66
C GLN A 576 -4.86 -22.60 -4.51
N GLN A 577 -3.90 -23.21 -3.82
CA GLN A 577 -3.92 -24.66 -3.53
C GLN A 577 -5.14 -25.04 -2.68
N ILE A 578 -5.48 -24.23 -1.68
CA ILE A 578 -6.66 -24.45 -0.84
C ILE A 578 -7.94 -24.31 -1.66
N GLU A 579 -8.03 -23.30 -2.49
CA GLU A 579 -9.16 -23.08 -3.40
C GLU A 579 -9.38 -24.29 -4.31
N GLU A 580 -8.34 -24.77 -4.99
CA GLU A 580 -8.39 -25.95 -5.88
C GLU A 580 -8.81 -27.22 -5.11
N ASN A 581 -8.30 -27.41 -3.90
CA ASN A 581 -8.64 -28.52 -3.03
C ASN A 581 -10.14 -28.49 -2.66
N ILE A 582 -10.65 -27.36 -2.19
CA ILE A 582 -12.06 -27.21 -1.82
C ILE A 582 -12.96 -27.38 -3.05
N TYR A 583 -12.63 -26.76 -4.20
CA TYR A 583 -13.42 -26.89 -5.43
C TYR A 583 -13.44 -28.34 -5.94
N THR A 584 -12.32 -29.05 -5.91
CA THR A 584 -12.22 -30.45 -6.35
C THR A 584 -13.15 -31.36 -5.51
N LYS A 585 -13.15 -31.17 -4.19
CA LYS A 585 -14.06 -31.92 -3.30
C LYS A 585 -15.52 -31.49 -3.51
N ALA A 586 -15.75 -30.18 -3.63
CA ALA A 586 -17.09 -29.65 -3.85
C ALA A 586 -17.73 -30.15 -5.15
N GLN A 587 -16.99 -30.22 -6.27
CA GLN A 587 -17.50 -30.76 -7.54
C GLN A 587 -17.93 -32.22 -7.47
N LYS A 588 -17.21 -33.03 -6.69
CA LYS A 588 -17.57 -34.42 -6.44
C LYS A 588 -18.87 -34.57 -5.65
N LEU A 589 -19.09 -33.66 -4.67
CA LEU A 589 -20.25 -33.71 -3.78
C LEU A 589 -21.48 -33.00 -4.36
N PHE A 590 -21.24 -31.93 -5.14
CA PHE A 590 -22.28 -31.03 -5.66
C PHE A 590 -22.16 -30.89 -7.17
N PRO A 591 -22.78 -31.80 -7.95
CA PRO A 591 -22.78 -31.73 -9.41
C PRO A 591 -23.35 -30.40 -9.92
N SER A 592 -22.66 -29.73 -10.85
CA SER A 592 -22.95 -28.38 -11.34
C SER A 592 -24.30 -28.19 -12.03
N ASP A 593 -24.90 -29.27 -12.51
CA ASP A 593 -26.26 -29.29 -13.08
C ASP A 593 -27.32 -28.94 -12.03
N ARG A 594 -27.10 -29.31 -10.75
CA ARG A 594 -28.07 -29.14 -9.65
C ARG A 594 -27.65 -28.15 -8.58
N PHE A 595 -26.38 -27.85 -8.48
CA PHE A 595 -25.80 -27.02 -7.45
C PHE A 595 -24.91 -25.95 -8.06
N ASP A 596 -24.73 -24.85 -7.31
CA ASP A 596 -23.74 -23.83 -7.58
C ASP A 596 -22.97 -23.57 -6.29
N VAL A 597 -21.66 -23.90 -6.30
CA VAL A 597 -20.77 -23.74 -5.13
C VAL A 597 -19.79 -22.62 -5.42
N LYS A 598 -19.70 -21.66 -4.52
CA LYS A 598 -18.81 -20.51 -4.67
C LYS A 598 -18.05 -20.25 -3.39
N ILE A 599 -16.77 -19.92 -3.54
CA ILE A 599 -15.91 -19.44 -2.47
C ILE A 599 -15.89 -17.93 -2.54
N THR A 600 -16.05 -17.26 -1.41
CA THR A 600 -16.09 -15.82 -1.26
C THR A 600 -15.58 -15.41 0.12
N GLY A 601 -15.82 -14.20 0.55
CA GLY A 601 -15.34 -13.67 1.83
C GLY A 601 -14.08 -12.80 1.66
N LYS A 602 -13.77 -12.03 2.70
CA LYS A 602 -12.71 -11.02 2.63
C LYS A 602 -11.32 -11.61 2.41
N ALA A 603 -11.03 -12.77 2.97
CA ALA A 603 -9.76 -13.47 2.73
C ALA A 603 -9.57 -13.79 1.25
N TYR A 604 -10.60 -14.35 0.62
CA TYR A 604 -10.59 -14.68 -0.80
C TYR A 604 -10.49 -13.45 -1.69
N LEU A 605 -11.30 -12.43 -1.38
CA LEU A 605 -11.32 -11.16 -2.11
C LEU A 605 -9.96 -10.45 -2.07
N PHE A 606 -9.32 -10.44 -0.91
CA PHE A 606 -8.00 -9.84 -0.72
C PHE A 606 -6.92 -10.55 -1.54
N THR A 607 -6.91 -11.87 -1.53
CA THR A 607 -5.93 -12.67 -2.28
C THR A 607 -6.11 -12.51 -3.80
N LYS A 608 -7.35 -12.58 -4.30
CA LYS A 608 -7.65 -12.37 -5.73
C LYS A 608 -7.35 -10.93 -6.14
N GLY A 609 -7.65 -9.96 -5.27
CA GLY A 609 -7.33 -8.55 -5.49
C GLY A 609 -5.83 -8.29 -5.57
N THR A 610 -5.02 -8.91 -4.72
CA THR A 610 -3.56 -8.79 -4.77
C THR A 610 -2.98 -9.31 -6.08
N ASN A 611 -3.44 -10.48 -6.55
CA ASN A 611 -3.01 -11.02 -7.85
C ASN A 611 -3.41 -10.12 -9.02
N TYR A 612 -4.63 -9.63 -8.99
CA TYR A 612 -5.15 -8.72 -10.01
C TYR A 612 -4.33 -7.41 -10.05
N LEU A 613 -4.04 -6.83 -8.89
CA LEU A 613 -3.19 -5.64 -8.79
C LEU A 613 -1.77 -5.90 -9.30
N ALA A 614 -1.16 -7.03 -8.95
CA ALA A 614 0.18 -7.38 -9.41
C ALA A 614 0.24 -7.42 -10.94
N THR A 615 -0.74 -8.05 -11.59
CA THR A 615 -0.82 -8.12 -13.04
C THR A 615 -1.02 -6.74 -13.67
N ASN A 616 -1.94 -5.94 -13.16
CA ASN A 616 -2.22 -4.60 -13.68
C ASN A 616 -1.04 -3.64 -13.52
N LEU A 617 -0.29 -3.75 -12.43
CA LEU A 617 0.90 -2.92 -12.20
C LEU A 617 2.05 -3.28 -13.16
N ILE A 618 2.20 -4.54 -13.55
CA ILE A 618 3.15 -4.94 -14.59
C ILE A 618 2.76 -4.28 -15.93
N TRP A 619 1.48 -4.29 -16.29
CA TRP A 619 0.99 -3.60 -17.50
C TRP A 619 1.15 -2.09 -17.43
N SER A 620 0.92 -1.48 -16.25
CA SER A 620 1.13 -0.03 -16.06
C SER A 620 2.61 0.36 -16.19
N LEU A 621 3.53 -0.50 -15.71
CA LEU A 621 4.97 -0.31 -15.89
C LEU A 621 5.37 -0.42 -17.37
N ALA A 622 4.84 -1.40 -18.10
CA ALA A 622 5.08 -1.52 -19.53
C ALA A 622 4.57 -0.28 -20.30
N LEU A 623 3.41 0.24 -19.93
CA LEU A 623 2.86 1.49 -20.48
C LEU A 623 3.74 2.69 -20.13
N ALA A 624 4.27 2.78 -18.90
CA ALA A 624 5.20 3.83 -18.48
C ALA A 624 6.47 3.82 -19.34
N ILE A 625 7.07 2.63 -19.54
CA ILE A 625 8.25 2.45 -20.39
C ILE A 625 7.95 2.89 -21.81
N LEU A 626 6.80 2.50 -22.37
CA LEU A 626 6.38 2.89 -23.72
C LEU A 626 6.22 4.41 -23.85
N LEU A 627 5.50 5.05 -22.93
CA LEU A 627 5.25 6.50 -22.97
C LEU A 627 6.55 7.30 -22.83
N ILE A 628 7.46 6.88 -21.94
CA ILE A 628 8.78 7.51 -21.78
C ILE A 628 9.64 7.28 -23.01
N ALA A 629 9.62 6.09 -23.61
CA ALA A 629 10.29 5.81 -24.88
C ALA A 629 9.76 6.73 -26.00
N LEU A 630 8.47 7.01 -26.07
CA LEU A 630 7.87 7.95 -27.02
C LEU A 630 8.34 9.39 -26.79
N ILE A 631 8.47 9.82 -25.52
CA ILE A 631 9.04 11.14 -25.21
C ILE A 631 10.51 11.20 -25.65
N MET A 632 11.30 10.16 -25.38
CA MET A 632 12.69 10.07 -25.84
C MET A 632 12.78 10.04 -27.36
N ALA A 633 11.88 9.31 -28.03
CA ALA A 633 11.79 9.31 -29.50
C ALA A 633 11.50 10.71 -30.06
N TYR A 634 10.59 11.42 -29.42
CA TYR A 634 10.26 12.80 -29.80
C TYR A 634 11.45 13.75 -29.59
N MET A 635 12.19 13.60 -28.48
CA MET A 635 13.38 14.42 -28.18
C MET A 635 14.53 14.16 -29.14
N PHE A 636 14.88 12.89 -29.35
CA PHE A 636 16.15 12.55 -30.04
C PHE A 636 15.94 12.17 -31.50
N ARG A 637 14.74 11.82 -31.91
CA ARG A 637 14.40 11.44 -33.31
C ARG A 637 15.33 10.34 -33.89
N SER A 638 15.89 9.53 -33.05
CA SER A 638 16.83 8.46 -33.41
C SER A 638 16.53 7.22 -32.56
N PHE A 639 16.26 6.08 -33.22
CA PHE A 639 16.00 4.82 -32.51
C PHE A 639 17.19 4.38 -31.66
N LYS A 640 18.43 4.58 -32.14
CA LYS A 640 19.64 4.26 -31.40
C LYS A 640 19.71 5.05 -30.06
N MET A 641 19.37 6.33 -30.11
CA MET A 641 19.35 7.17 -28.90
C MET A 641 18.26 6.77 -27.91
N ILE A 642 17.11 6.26 -28.39
CA ILE A 642 16.08 5.72 -27.52
C ILE A 642 16.63 4.51 -26.77
N VAL A 643 17.24 3.55 -27.46
CA VAL A 643 17.83 2.36 -26.84
C VAL A 643 18.92 2.74 -25.84
N VAL A 644 19.82 3.65 -26.20
CA VAL A 644 20.90 4.15 -25.31
C VAL A 644 20.34 4.84 -24.07
N SER A 645 19.21 5.53 -24.18
CA SER A 645 18.58 6.20 -23.04
C SER A 645 17.80 5.26 -22.14
N LEU A 646 17.23 4.16 -22.67
CA LEU A 646 16.42 3.23 -21.89
C LEU A 646 17.26 2.22 -21.09
N ILE A 647 18.35 1.69 -21.68
CA ILE A 647 19.17 0.66 -21.03
C ILE A 647 19.64 1.06 -19.62
N PRO A 648 20.22 2.27 -19.40
CA PRO A 648 20.68 2.69 -18.08
C PRO A 648 19.57 2.83 -17.04
N ASN A 649 18.31 2.99 -17.47
CA ASN A 649 17.15 3.13 -16.59
C ASN A 649 16.44 1.80 -16.33
N LEU A 650 16.47 0.87 -17.29
CA LEU A 650 15.86 -0.45 -17.11
C LEU A 650 16.73 -1.38 -16.27
N LEU A 651 18.06 -1.30 -16.41
CA LEU A 651 18.99 -2.18 -15.67
C LEU A 651 18.84 -2.03 -14.15
N PRO A 652 18.76 -0.81 -13.55
CA PRO A 652 18.50 -0.67 -12.12
C PRO A 652 17.21 -1.31 -11.64
N LEU A 653 16.14 -1.24 -12.43
CA LEU A 653 14.87 -1.89 -12.10
C LEU A 653 15.00 -3.42 -12.06
N LEU A 654 15.71 -4.00 -13.03
CA LEU A 654 15.97 -5.44 -13.06
C LEU A 654 16.86 -5.86 -11.89
N ILE A 655 17.88 -5.05 -11.53
CA ILE A 655 18.71 -5.30 -10.36
C ILE A 655 17.86 -5.28 -9.09
N THR A 656 16.97 -4.30 -8.95
CA THR A 656 16.07 -4.20 -7.78
C THR A 656 15.11 -5.39 -7.71
N ALA A 657 14.55 -5.82 -8.84
CA ALA A 657 13.74 -7.03 -8.89
C ALA A 657 14.56 -8.26 -8.47
N GLY A 658 15.81 -8.38 -8.95
CA GLY A 658 16.73 -9.45 -8.53
C GLY A 658 16.99 -9.42 -7.03
N LEU A 659 17.24 -8.24 -6.44
CA LEU A 659 17.43 -8.06 -5.01
C LEU A 659 16.19 -8.51 -4.21
N MET A 660 14.97 -8.18 -4.67
CA MET A 660 13.74 -8.67 -4.02
C MET A 660 13.76 -10.20 -3.89
N GLY A 661 14.10 -10.91 -4.95
CA GLY A 661 14.17 -12.38 -4.92
C GLY A 661 15.27 -12.91 -3.98
N TYR A 662 16.44 -12.28 -3.92
CA TYR A 662 17.52 -12.70 -3.03
C TYR A 662 17.23 -12.42 -1.55
N PHE A 663 16.61 -11.28 -1.24
CA PHE A 663 16.24 -10.92 0.13
C PHE A 663 14.88 -11.48 0.55
N GLY A 664 14.21 -12.25 -0.30
CA GLY A 664 12.90 -12.83 -0.02
C GLY A 664 11.80 -11.76 0.16
N ILE A 665 11.95 -10.58 -0.44
CA ILE A 665 10.94 -9.53 -0.42
C ILE A 665 9.87 -9.89 -1.47
N PRO A 666 8.62 -10.19 -1.04
CA PRO A 666 7.60 -10.63 -1.98
C PRO A 666 7.07 -9.49 -2.85
N LEU A 667 6.53 -9.86 -4.01
CA LEU A 667 5.82 -8.96 -4.88
C LEU A 667 4.42 -8.70 -4.29
N LYS A 668 4.18 -7.47 -3.82
CA LYS A 668 2.96 -6.99 -3.19
C LYS A 668 2.53 -5.66 -3.81
N PRO A 669 1.30 -5.18 -3.60
CA PRO A 669 0.88 -3.86 -4.06
C PRO A 669 1.84 -2.73 -3.64
N SER A 670 2.35 -2.76 -2.41
CA SER A 670 3.31 -1.78 -1.90
C SER A 670 4.68 -1.84 -2.59
N THR A 671 5.21 -3.05 -2.87
CA THR A 671 6.55 -3.20 -3.46
C THR A 671 6.56 -3.04 -4.98
N ILE A 672 5.45 -3.30 -5.67
CA ILE A 672 5.37 -3.12 -7.13
C ILE A 672 5.41 -1.63 -7.52
N LEU A 673 4.87 -0.74 -6.68
CA LEU A 673 4.94 0.71 -6.88
C LEU A 673 6.38 1.21 -7.03
N VAL A 674 7.35 0.53 -6.42
CA VAL A 674 8.79 0.84 -6.51
C VAL A 674 9.23 0.99 -7.96
N PHE A 675 8.81 0.08 -8.84
CA PHE A 675 9.28 0.05 -10.23
C PHE A 675 8.81 1.27 -11.02
N SER A 676 7.53 1.64 -10.92
CA SER A 676 7.00 2.79 -11.64
C SER A 676 7.53 4.12 -11.09
N ILE A 677 7.64 4.22 -9.75
CA ILE A 677 8.18 5.42 -9.08
C ILE A 677 9.66 5.58 -9.43
N ALA A 678 10.47 4.55 -9.23
CA ALA A 678 11.90 4.60 -9.47
C ALA A 678 12.23 4.81 -10.95
N PHE A 679 11.45 4.20 -11.87
CA PHE A 679 11.62 4.42 -13.30
C PHE A 679 11.36 5.88 -13.69
N GLY A 680 10.23 6.45 -13.22
CA GLY A 680 9.90 7.85 -13.50
C GLY A 680 10.97 8.83 -13.00
N ILE A 681 11.61 8.52 -11.84
CA ILE A 681 12.65 9.38 -11.25
C ILE A 681 14.02 9.14 -11.93
N SER A 682 14.39 7.89 -12.23
CA SER A 682 15.73 7.57 -12.78
C SER A 682 15.96 8.17 -14.17
N VAL A 683 14.90 8.33 -14.95
CA VAL A 683 14.95 8.92 -16.30
C VAL A 683 15.34 10.40 -16.27
N ASP A 684 15.09 11.11 -15.16
CA ASP A 684 15.45 12.52 -14.98
C ASP A 684 16.95 12.77 -15.22
N ASP A 685 17.82 12.00 -14.55
CA ASP A 685 19.27 12.09 -14.71
C ASP A 685 19.71 11.81 -16.16
N THR A 686 19.10 10.82 -16.82
CA THR A 686 19.37 10.51 -18.23
C THR A 686 19.00 11.67 -19.16
N ILE A 687 17.84 12.31 -18.96
CA ILE A 687 17.40 13.47 -19.75
C ILE A 687 18.37 14.64 -19.57
N HIS A 688 18.75 14.96 -18.35
CA HIS A 688 19.70 16.03 -18.06
C HIS A 688 21.05 15.79 -18.71
N PHE A 689 21.57 14.56 -18.62
CA PHE A 689 22.86 14.21 -19.26
C PHE A 689 22.80 14.30 -20.78
N LEU A 690 21.77 13.68 -21.40
CA LEU A 690 21.65 13.66 -22.87
C LEU A 690 21.33 15.03 -23.45
N ALA A 691 20.58 15.88 -22.75
CA ALA A 691 20.32 17.25 -23.12
C ALA A 691 21.63 18.06 -23.16
N LYS A 692 22.46 17.94 -22.11
CA LYS A 692 23.78 18.59 -22.09
C LYS A 692 24.75 18.00 -23.12
N TYR A 693 24.81 16.66 -23.24
CA TYR A 693 25.62 15.99 -24.27
C TYR A 693 25.34 16.54 -25.66
N ARG A 694 24.07 16.76 -25.99
CA ARG A 694 23.67 17.30 -27.27
C ARG A 694 24.12 18.72 -27.49
N LEU A 695 24.04 19.59 -26.48
CA LEU A 695 24.59 20.96 -26.51
C LEU A 695 26.10 20.94 -26.82
N GLU A 696 26.84 20.13 -26.06
CA GLU A 696 28.26 19.99 -26.24
C GLU A 696 28.64 19.39 -27.61
N LEU A 697 27.77 18.52 -28.16
CA LEU A 697 27.97 17.91 -29.47
C LEU A 697 27.96 18.96 -30.58
N VAL A 698 27.02 19.91 -30.53
CA VAL A 698 26.91 21.02 -31.46
C VAL A 698 28.08 21.99 -31.25
N ALA A 699 28.38 22.38 -30.01
CA ALA A 699 29.45 23.33 -29.68
C ALA A 699 30.88 22.81 -30.06
N ARG A 700 31.07 21.49 -30.08
CA ARG A 700 32.37 20.84 -30.37
C ARG A 700 32.45 20.21 -31.75
N ASN A 701 31.66 20.72 -32.70
CA ASN A 701 31.70 20.26 -34.10
C ASN A 701 31.54 18.72 -34.23
N TRP A 702 30.55 18.14 -33.52
CA TRP A 702 30.18 16.71 -33.59
C TRP A 702 31.28 15.73 -33.13
N LYS A 703 32.24 16.18 -32.30
CA LYS A 703 33.25 15.30 -31.69
C LYS A 703 32.65 14.60 -30.46
N ILE A 704 32.17 13.36 -30.63
CA ILE A 704 31.40 12.59 -29.62
C ILE A 704 32.17 12.44 -28.32
N SER A 705 33.40 11.94 -28.35
CA SER A 705 34.18 11.69 -27.13
C SER A 705 34.41 12.97 -26.32
N LYS A 706 34.76 14.08 -26.95
CA LYS A 706 34.95 15.36 -26.26
C LYS A 706 33.64 15.89 -25.67
N SER A 707 32.53 15.67 -26.35
CA SER A 707 31.20 16.09 -25.91
C SER A 707 30.69 15.28 -24.74
N VAL A 708 30.91 13.95 -24.74
CA VAL A 708 30.54 13.05 -23.61
C VAL A 708 31.31 13.45 -22.35
N TYR A 709 32.63 13.65 -22.43
CA TYR A 709 33.43 14.05 -21.25
C TYR A 709 33.06 15.44 -20.74
N ALA A 710 32.76 16.40 -21.63
CA ALA A 710 32.31 17.73 -21.21
C ALA A 710 30.93 17.66 -20.51
N ALA A 711 29.98 16.90 -21.06
CA ALA A 711 28.70 16.67 -20.44
C ALA A 711 28.85 16.01 -19.06
N LEU A 712 29.70 14.96 -18.94
CA LEU A 712 29.94 14.27 -17.68
C LEU A 712 30.53 15.21 -16.61
N ARG A 713 31.46 16.07 -16.96
CA ARG A 713 32.07 17.03 -16.01
C ARG A 713 31.08 18.06 -15.50
N GLU A 714 30.15 18.55 -16.34
CA GLU A 714 29.21 19.60 -15.96
C GLU A 714 27.95 19.02 -15.26
N THR A 715 27.35 17.98 -15.86
CA THR A 715 26.11 17.40 -15.30
C THR A 715 26.36 16.34 -14.23
N GLY A 716 27.45 15.59 -14.28
CA GLY A 716 27.77 14.52 -13.34
C GLY A 716 27.79 14.97 -11.87
N VAL A 717 28.25 16.20 -11.61
CA VAL A 717 28.23 16.78 -10.26
C VAL A 717 26.79 16.98 -9.77
N SER A 718 25.92 17.53 -10.61
CA SER A 718 24.51 17.76 -10.26
C SER A 718 23.77 16.44 -10.09
N MET A 719 23.99 15.46 -10.98
CA MET A 719 23.40 14.12 -10.88
C MET A 719 23.82 13.41 -9.59
N PHE A 720 25.08 13.51 -9.19
CA PHE A 720 25.56 12.96 -7.93
C PHE A 720 24.83 13.58 -6.74
N TYR A 721 24.68 14.91 -6.72
CA TYR A 721 23.97 15.60 -5.64
C TYR A 721 22.49 15.19 -5.58
N THR A 722 21.79 15.20 -6.71
CA THR A 722 20.35 14.83 -6.77
C THR A 722 20.13 13.39 -6.34
N SER A 723 20.95 12.47 -6.83
CA SER A 723 20.84 11.04 -6.49
C SER A 723 21.09 10.77 -5.02
N ILE A 724 22.07 11.43 -4.37
CA ILE A 724 22.31 11.28 -2.92
C ILE A 724 21.15 11.86 -2.12
N VAL A 725 20.62 13.01 -2.52
CA VAL A 725 19.44 13.60 -1.85
C VAL A 725 18.23 12.66 -1.94
N LEU A 726 17.97 12.11 -3.12
CA LEU A 726 16.90 11.16 -3.35
C LEU A 726 17.09 9.87 -2.53
N LEU A 727 18.31 9.29 -2.56
CA LEU A 727 18.67 8.10 -1.80
C LEU A 727 18.39 8.29 -0.30
N CYS A 728 18.90 9.36 0.29
CA CYS A 728 18.70 9.65 1.71
C CYS A 728 17.22 10.01 2.02
N GLY A 729 16.55 10.71 1.10
CA GLY A 729 15.15 11.06 1.23
C GLY A 729 14.24 9.83 1.28
N PHE A 730 14.45 8.87 0.36
CA PHE A 730 13.69 7.60 0.35
C PHE A 730 14.11 6.66 1.49
N SER A 731 15.36 6.73 1.96
CA SER A 731 15.82 5.94 3.12
C SER A 731 15.07 6.28 4.41
N VAL A 732 14.41 7.44 4.49
CA VAL A 732 13.54 7.81 5.63
C VAL A 732 12.41 6.79 5.82
N PHE A 733 11.90 6.19 4.75
CA PHE A 733 10.86 5.16 4.85
C PHE A 733 11.34 3.86 5.52
N LEU A 734 12.65 3.64 5.65
CA LEU A 734 13.21 2.53 6.44
C LEU A 734 12.88 2.64 7.94
N LEU A 735 12.52 3.83 8.41
CA LEU A 735 12.07 4.08 9.79
C LEU A 735 10.63 3.62 10.03
N SER A 736 9.88 3.25 8.99
CA SER A 736 8.50 2.76 9.12
C SER A 736 8.43 1.52 10.00
N SER A 737 7.34 1.38 10.72
CA SER A 737 6.99 0.12 11.37
C SER A 737 6.33 -0.86 10.39
N PHE A 738 5.74 -0.37 9.28
CA PHE A 738 5.10 -1.19 8.25
C PHE A 738 6.13 -1.84 7.31
N GLY A 739 6.04 -3.16 7.13
CA GLY A 739 6.95 -3.94 6.28
C GLY A 739 6.96 -3.50 4.83
N GLY A 740 5.79 -3.23 4.24
CA GLY A 740 5.65 -2.76 2.86
C GLY A 740 6.28 -1.38 2.62
N THR A 741 6.12 -0.44 3.56
CA THR A 741 6.73 0.89 3.49
C THR A 741 8.26 0.82 3.63
N LYS A 742 8.78 -0.01 4.55
CA LYS A 742 10.24 -0.28 4.66
C LYS A 742 10.81 -0.82 3.36
N ALA A 743 10.15 -1.84 2.79
CA ALA A 743 10.58 -2.43 1.53
C ALA A 743 10.56 -1.40 0.39
N LEU A 744 9.50 -0.60 0.29
CA LEU A 744 9.38 0.48 -0.69
C LEU A 744 10.55 1.46 -0.57
N GLY A 745 10.83 1.97 0.63
CA GLY A 745 11.93 2.92 0.85
C GLY A 745 13.30 2.33 0.52
N GLY A 746 13.60 1.14 1.01
CA GLY A 746 14.86 0.44 0.76
C GLY A 746 15.09 0.10 -0.71
N LEU A 747 14.07 -0.41 -1.38
CA LEU A 747 14.14 -0.78 -2.79
C LEU A 747 14.26 0.44 -3.71
N ILE A 748 13.50 1.53 -3.46
CA ILE A 748 13.68 2.76 -4.24
C ILE A 748 15.08 3.35 -4.02
N SER A 749 15.54 3.41 -2.77
CA SER A 749 16.89 3.91 -2.46
C SER A 749 17.96 3.10 -3.18
N ALA A 750 17.87 1.77 -3.17
CA ALA A 750 18.77 0.90 -3.91
C ALA A 750 18.69 1.13 -5.43
N THR A 751 17.47 1.21 -5.97
CA THR A 751 17.25 1.47 -7.41
C THR A 751 17.90 2.79 -7.84
N LEU A 752 17.73 3.86 -7.07
CA LEU A 752 18.30 5.17 -7.37
C LEU A 752 19.83 5.18 -7.27
N LEU A 753 20.40 4.41 -6.34
CA LEU A 753 21.86 4.22 -6.27
C LEU A 753 22.39 3.53 -7.53
N PHE A 754 21.75 2.43 -7.96
CA PHE A 754 22.13 1.76 -9.19
C PHE A 754 21.85 2.62 -10.42
N ALA A 755 20.77 3.41 -10.45
CA ALA A 755 20.47 4.35 -11.52
C ALA A 755 21.53 5.44 -11.63
N MET A 756 22.02 5.98 -10.53
CA MET A 756 23.14 6.91 -10.50
C MET A 756 24.39 6.26 -11.12
N MET A 757 24.73 5.04 -10.70
CA MET A 757 25.90 4.33 -11.22
C MET A 757 25.77 4.04 -12.73
N THR A 758 24.61 3.58 -13.19
CA THR A 758 24.38 3.30 -14.61
C THR A 758 24.37 4.58 -15.46
N ASN A 759 23.79 5.66 -14.97
CA ASN A 759 23.76 6.94 -15.68
C ASN A 759 25.14 7.62 -15.73
N LEU A 760 26.00 7.43 -14.72
CA LEU A 760 27.35 8.01 -14.71
C LEU A 760 28.41 7.14 -15.41
N LEU A 761 28.23 5.81 -15.44
CA LEU A 761 29.22 4.88 -16.03
C LEU A 761 28.73 4.25 -17.36
N LEU A 762 27.54 3.64 -17.36
CA LEU A 762 27.06 2.87 -18.50
C LEU A 762 26.57 3.76 -19.64
N LEU A 763 25.81 4.83 -19.35
CA LEU A 763 25.30 5.75 -20.36
C LEU A 763 26.44 6.42 -21.17
N PRO A 764 27.47 7.03 -20.54
CA PRO A 764 28.61 7.56 -21.28
C PRO A 764 29.39 6.50 -22.08
N SER A 765 29.53 5.29 -21.48
CA SER A 765 30.21 4.17 -22.16
C SER A 765 29.47 3.70 -23.42
N LEU A 766 28.13 3.63 -23.37
CA LEU A 766 27.26 3.31 -24.51
C LEU A 766 27.41 4.36 -25.63
N LEU A 767 27.35 5.65 -25.28
CA LEU A 767 27.50 6.74 -26.25
C LEU A 767 28.87 6.68 -26.97
N LEU A 768 29.95 6.40 -26.22
CA LEU A 768 31.29 6.30 -26.79
C LEU A 768 31.48 5.04 -27.64
N SER A 769 30.81 3.93 -27.32
CA SER A 769 30.90 2.69 -28.10
C SER A 769 30.16 2.79 -29.44
N LEU A 770 29.14 3.63 -29.49
CA LEU A 770 28.38 3.93 -30.71
C LEU A 770 28.95 5.08 -31.52
N GLU A 771 30.19 5.58 -31.21
CA GLU A 771 30.79 6.72 -31.84
C GLU A 771 30.80 6.61 -33.37
N ARG A 772 31.24 5.45 -33.92
CA ARG A 772 31.26 5.20 -35.38
C ARG A 772 29.84 5.23 -36.00
N SER A 773 28.82 4.85 -35.27
CA SER A 773 27.45 4.73 -35.76
C SER A 773 26.62 6.02 -35.55
N LEU A 774 27.06 6.91 -34.64
CA LEU A 774 26.37 8.16 -34.28
C LEU A 774 27.06 9.39 -34.91
N SER A 775 28.21 9.25 -35.54
CA SER A 775 29.01 10.34 -36.11
C SER A 775 28.41 10.99 -37.37
N ASN A 776 27.46 10.33 -38.02
CA ASN A 776 26.77 10.93 -39.19
C ASN A 776 25.71 11.95 -38.73
N LYS A 777 25.77 13.19 -39.24
CA LYS A 777 24.81 14.28 -39.02
C LYS A 777 23.35 13.85 -39.29
N GLU A 778 23.14 12.92 -40.20
CA GLU A 778 21.80 12.39 -40.56
C GLU A 778 21.20 11.51 -39.46
N THR A 779 22.00 10.91 -38.58
CA THR A 779 21.54 9.99 -37.53
C THR A 779 20.97 10.74 -36.32
N ILE A 780 21.35 12.00 -36.13
CA ILE A 780 20.89 12.86 -35.02
C ILE A 780 20.27 14.10 -35.64
N LYS A 781 18.97 13.99 -36.00
CA LYS A 781 18.19 15.12 -36.53
C LYS A 781 17.99 16.21 -35.45
N GLU A 782 17.87 17.48 -35.87
CA GLU A 782 17.55 18.55 -34.92
C GLU A 782 16.24 18.29 -34.18
N PRO A 783 16.16 18.47 -32.83
CA PRO A 783 14.95 18.26 -32.08
C PRO A 783 13.89 19.30 -32.47
N LYS A 784 12.63 18.92 -32.33
CA LYS A 784 11.51 19.87 -32.48
C LYS A 784 11.40 20.84 -31.28
N ILE A 785 12.09 20.57 -30.18
CA ILE A 785 12.17 21.43 -29.00
C ILE A 785 13.60 21.92 -28.88
N GLU A 786 13.78 23.23 -28.76
CA GLU A 786 15.06 23.81 -28.32
C GLU A 786 15.19 23.48 -26.82
N ILE A 787 15.92 22.39 -26.52
CA ILE A 787 16.15 21.94 -25.15
C ILE A 787 16.99 22.97 -24.39
N PHE A 788 17.93 23.62 -25.11
CA PHE A 788 18.66 24.80 -24.68
C PHE A 788 18.71 25.78 -25.84
N PRO A 789 18.46 27.08 -25.61
CA PRO A 789 18.63 28.09 -26.63
C PRO A 789 20.10 28.09 -27.10
N LYS A 790 20.33 28.24 -28.43
CA LYS A 790 21.63 28.54 -28.94
C LYS A 790 22.11 29.78 -28.21
N GLU A 791 23.36 29.75 -27.69
CA GLU A 791 24.03 30.97 -27.26
C GLU A 791 24.13 31.82 -28.54
N GLU A 792 23.22 32.72 -28.73
CA GLU A 792 23.29 33.70 -29.79
C GLU A 792 24.49 34.60 -29.50
N GLU A 793 25.25 34.86 -30.54
CA GLU A 793 26.28 35.85 -30.72
C GLU A 793 25.87 37.27 -30.22
N GLU A 794 25.45 37.40 -28.97
CA GLU A 794 25.22 38.68 -28.29
C GLU A 794 26.54 39.36 -27.89
N GLU A 795 27.72 38.72 -28.11
CA GLU A 795 29.02 39.37 -27.82
C GLU A 795 29.41 40.39 -28.91
N ASN A 796 28.69 40.46 -30.05
CA ASN A 796 29.01 41.40 -31.10
C ASN A 796 28.12 42.64 -31.19
N SER A 797 27.16 42.83 -30.29
CA SER A 797 26.31 44.01 -30.29
C SER A 797 26.59 45.03 -29.15
N GLU A 798 27.57 44.75 -28.33
CA GLU A 798 28.04 45.66 -27.27
C GLU A 798 29.53 46.11 -27.49
N LYS A 799 30.01 46.07 -28.72
CA LYS A 799 31.20 46.82 -29.10
C LYS A 799 30.86 48.08 -29.89
#